data_cbf755c10c5b455b33ab8dac8918c661
#
_entry.id   cbf755c10c5b455b33ab8dac8918c661
#
_cell.length_a   1.000
_cell.length_b   1.000
_cell.length_c   1.000
_cell.angle_alpha   90.00
_cell.angle_beta   90.00
_cell.angle_gamma   90.00
#
_symmetry.space_group_name_H-M   'P 1'
#
loop_
_entity.id
_entity.type
_entity.pdbx_description
1 polymer ?
#
loop_
_entity_poly.entity_id
_entity_poly.type
_entity_poly.pdbx_seq_one_letter_code
_entity_poly.pdbx_strand_id
1 'polypeptide(L)'
;MRFFIEELPVVFPYDFIYPEQLAYMRELKRGLDKRGHILLEMPSGTGKTISLLSLLVAYLTHHRAEKHKVVYCTRTVQEMSKTMEELKRLMLAWHRTVGGSAVIDDGDTQRSASDVKREASDGAAATALLAAGVGKTPFAAGRRRMAESEVQKGSLGGELTAVCLTARKNLCIHPEVSALTYASEVDAACRIKTARWSGGTSKCQFYHGDIEDLAPSFTLPPGVHTLQDLRQLGEARGMCPYFAARHAIETADILVVSYLYIVDPKVSPVVRKHLRANSIVVMDEGHNVDDVCIEAMSLLVSKSDAQSARDSNVKMLQDALEQAKTHNRQRLQEEYDRLVSGLALTRLAVSSMSGAAREMPALPGVGDGGGELDALPASLRHANQFVTFISRLADFFYRIISRMTQPQTADPSTFIAKIKEDCNIVDVTHLRLTTDRLQVLLNTLQLRDLYAMRHLVIIADFVTLLATHYKDNRYALPGYVVIFEPFDPQDAINRPDPVLRLSCVDASMAVRGLFEGHHTVVLTSGTLSPLDMYARMLGFVPAVAKSFPMTLSRRCICPVIVTRSTEQADLMCEDLTSAYKVRVDDRLQSGVSRAYAGLLLQLAQTVPDGIVCFFTGYKYMGEVMLNWYHSGYLRELSRLKLIFVETQDVAETAEALRNYRRACDIGRGAVFFSIARGKIAEGIDFDRHYGRAVVMFGVPFLPPDDRPLKERLKWMEAVLGITDSEFRNFDAVRQASQCIGRVLRNKTDYGMMILVDRRFSLPDKRKKLPGWIAQQMRDNTNLSTEACVSIARDFFVEMAQPWDQMKDLGRTLFDEAALATQGAMVQGSEPPELAARRHATPLAIGAPIPTAAEGGGRFPAAADGSAMDGPSRPIRAARDPTGTEQRRAAAGAKRGRGST
;
A
#
# COMPACT_ATOMS: atom_id res chain seq x y z
N MET A 1 -14.34 -6.84 26.08
CA MET A 1 -13.29 -7.28 27.05
C MET A 1 -12.32 -6.14 27.29
N ARG A 2 -11.85 -5.97 28.54
CA ARG A 2 -10.81 -5.00 28.92
C ARG A 2 -9.72 -5.70 29.69
N PHE A 3 -8.46 -5.48 29.33
CA PHE A 3 -7.29 -6.09 29.99
C PHE A 3 -6.10 -5.13 29.92
N PHE A 4 -5.05 -5.45 30.64
CA PHE A 4 -3.82 -4.68 30.66
C PHE A 4 -2.69 -5.39 29.89
N ILE A 5 -1.93 -4.62 29.15
CA ILE A 5 -0.64 -5.03 28.63
C ILE A 5 0.40 -4.18 29.36
N GLU A 6 1.02 -4.76 30.36
CA GLU A 6 1.84 -4.02 31.34
C GLU A 6 0.98 -2.92 32.00
N GLU A 7 1.35 -1.64 31.91
CA GLU A 7 0.59 -0.51 32.44
C GLU A 7 -0.52 0.01 31.49
N LEU A 8 -0.59 -0.48 30.25
CA LEU A 8 -1.48 0.04 29.21
C LEU A 8 -2.86 -0.64 29.27
N PRO A 9 -3.96 0.07 29.57
CA PRO A 9 -5.30 -0.49 29.53
C PRO A 9 -5.79 -0.61 28.09
N VAL A 10 -6.07 -1.82 27.63
CA VAL A 10 -6.53 -2.11 26.27
C VAL A 10 -7.99 -2.53 26.29
N VAL A 11 -8.80 -1.93 25.44
CA VAL A 11 -10.16 -2.37 25.14
C VAL A 11 -10.16 -3.18 23.86
N PHE A 12 -10.74 -4.37 23.91
CA PHE A 12 -10.89 -5.25 22.77
C PHE A 12 -12.37 -5.53 22.53
N PRO A 13 -12.91 -5.34 21.31
CA PRO A 13 -14.35 -5.34 21.06
C PRO A 13 -15.01 -6.74 21.02
N TYR A 14 -14.24 -7.79 21.30
CA TYR A 14 -14.72 -9.18 21.33
C TYR A 14 -14.51 -9.79 22.72
N ASP A 15 -15.24 -10.88 22.99
CA ASP A 15 -15.21 -11.58 24.29
C ASP A 15 -14.01 -12.51 24.45
N PHE A 16 -13.33 -12.83 23.34
CA PHE A 16 -12.18 -13.72 23.30
C PHE A 16 -11.05 -13.11 22.48
N ILE A 17 -9.82 -13.43 22.84
CA ILE A 17 -8.60 -13.03 22.12
C ILE A 17 -7.74 -14.25 21.81
N TYR A 18 -7.13 -14.27 20.66
CA TYR A 18 -6.18 -15.32 20.28
C TYR A 18 -4.79 -15.07 20.90
N PRO A 19 -4.05 -16.15 21.26
CA PRO A 19 -2.71 -16.02 21.81
C PRO A 19 -1.77 -15.18 20.96
N GLU A 20 -1.83 -15.34 19.62
CA GLU A 20 -1.03 -14.55 18.69
C GLU A 20 -1.45 -13.09 18.64
N GLN A 21 -2.73 -12.74 18.85
CA GLN A 21 -3.19 -11.34 18.93
C GLN A 21 -2.60 -10.66 20.17
N LEU A 22 -2.61 -11.34 21.32
CA LEU A 22 -2.01 -10.82 22.55
C LEU A 22 -0.50 -10.67 22.40
N ALA A 23 0.18 -11.66 21.83
CA ALA A 23 1.61 -11.62 21.56
C ALA A 23 1.98 -10.51 20.58
N TYR A 24 1.17 -10.30 19.53
CA TYR A 24 1.32 -9.22 18.57
C TYR A 24 1.22 -7.84 19.24
N MET A 25 0.21 -7.62 20.06
CA MET A 25 0.03 -6.35 20.79
C MET A 25 1.18 -6.08 21.76
N ARG A 26 1.71 -7.10 22.46
CA ARG A 26 2.88 -6.95 23.34
C ARG A 26 4.13 -6.52 22.58
N GLU A 27 4.43 -7.15 21.44
CA GLU A 27 5.59 -6.76 20.63
C GLU A 27 5.41 -5.40 19.96
N LEU A 28 4.19 -5.06 19.57
CA LEU A 28 3.87 -3.74 19.04
C LEU A 28 4.12 -2.65 20.11
N LYS A 29 3.59 -2.83 21.34
CA LYS A 29 3.86 -1.92 22.46
C LYS A 29 5.35 -1.77 22.73
N ARG A 30 6.06 -2.88 22.79
CA ARG A 30 7.52 -2.90 23.02
C ARG A 30 8.29 -2.08 21.97
N GLY A 31 7.85 -2.12 20.72
CA GLY A 31 8.46 -1.33 19.65
C GLY A 31 8.12 0.16 19.75
N LEU A 32 6.88 0.50 20.09
CA LEU A 32 6.43 1.87 20.34
C LEU A 32 7.20 2.52 21.49
N ASP A 33 7.35 1.82 22.62
CA ASP A 33 8.07 2.31 23.81
C ASP A 33 9.56 2.54 23.51
N LYS A 34 10.15 1.71 22.63
CA LYS A 34 11.54 1.89 22.16
C LYS A 34 11.70 3.04 21.15
N ARG A 35 10.62 3.65 20.72
CA ARG A 35 10.60 4.65 19.64
C ARG A 35 11.33 4.17 18.39
N GLY A 36 11.19 2.89 18.07
CA GLY A 36 11.87 2.25 16.94
C GLY A 36 10.92 1.74 15.89
N HIS A 37 11.44 1.37 14.72
CA HIS A 37 10.66 0.81 13.63
C HIS A 37 10.33 -0.66 13.88
N ILE A 38 9.19 -1.12 13.38
CA ILE A 38 8.60 -2.40 13.74
C ILE A 38 8.23 -3.18 12.48
N LEU A 39 8.64 -4.44 12.41
CA LEU A 39 8.23 -5.43 11.40
C LEU A 39 7.47 -6.57 12.08
N LEU A 40 6.18 -6.73 11.75
CA LEU A 40 5.34 -7.77 12.35
C LEU A 40 4.63 -8.57 11.26
N GLU A 41 4.93 -9.86 11.17
CA GLU A 41 4.22 -10.80 10.31
C GLU A 41 3.21 -11.59 11.14
N MET A 42 1.92 -11.38 10.83
CA MET A 42 0.82 -12.06 11.49
C MET A 42 -0.09 -12.73 10.45
N PRO A 43 -0.43 -14.03 10.62
CA PRO A 43 -1.22 -14.77 9.64
C PRO A 43 -2.52 -14.08 9.24
N SER A 44 -2.91 -14.23 7.99
CA SER A 44 -4.20 -13.74 7.51
C SER A 44 -5.36 -14.39 8.29
N GLY A 45 -6.47 -13.67 8.48
CA GLY A 45 -7.65 -14.20 9.18
C GLY A 45 -7.54 -14.30 10.71
N THR A 46 -6.46 -13.83 11.32
CA THR A 46 -6.28 -13.85 12.78
C THR A 46 -6.67 -12.54 13.46
N GLY A 47 -7.32 -11.61 12.75
CA GLY A 47 -7.74 -10.32 13.34
C GLY A 47 -6.58 -9.34 13.58
N LYS A 48 -5.59 -9.29 12.68
CA LYS A 48 -4.45 -8.36 12.70
C LYS A 48 -4.90 -6.91 12.89
N THR A 49 -5.82 -6.43 12.04
CA THR A 49 -6.28 -5.04 12.03
C THR A 49 -6.87 -4.60 13.36
N ILE A 50 -7.75 -5.42 13.97
CA ILE A 50 -8.38 -5.07 15.25
C ILE A 50 -7.39 -5.10 16.40
N SER A 51 -6.43 -6.03 16.41
CA SER A 51 -5.36 -6.10 17.41
C SER A 51 -4.47 -4.85 17.34
N LEU A 52 -4.11 -4.45 16.13
CA LEU A 52 -3.32 -3.25 15.87
C LEU A 52 -4.06 -1.98 16.34
N LEU A 53 -5.33 -1.81 15.93
CA LEU A 53 -6.15 -0.65 16.29
C LEU A 53 -6.42 -0.58 17.79
N SER A 54 -6.71 -1.71 18.44
CA SER A 54 -6.97 -1.76 19.88
C SER A 54 -5.76 -1.26 20.68
N LEU A 55 -4.55 -1.68 20.31
CA LEU A 55 -3.35 -1.20 20.98
C LEU A 55 -3.06 0.25 20.66
N LEU A 56 -3.18 0.68 19.41
CA LEU A 56 -2.92 2.07 19.01
C LEU A 56 -3.87 3.05 19.69
N VAL A 57 -5.17 2.74 19.76
CA VAL A 57 -6.17 3.57 20.47
C VAL A 57 -5.84 3.64 21.95
N ALA A 58 -5.48 2.51 22.58
CA ALA A 58 -5.06 2.47 23.97
C ALA A 58 -3.80 3.33 24.18
N TYR A 59 -2.80 3.21 23.31
CA TYR A 59 -1.54 3.97 23.37
C TYR A 59 -1.76 5.47 23.23
N LEU A 60 -2.56 5.91 22.24
CA LEU A 60 -2.94 7.31 22.04
C LEU A 60 -3.67 7.89 23.27
N THR A 61 -4.56 7.12 23.86
CA THR A 61 -5.36 7.55 25.00
C THR A 61 -4.50 7.65 26.27
N HIS A 62 -3.58 6.70 26.47
CA HIS A 62 -2.68 6.67 27.62
C HIS A 62 -1.63 7.79 27.56
N HIS A 63 -1.04 8.03 26.37
CA HIS A 63 -0.02 9.05 26.13
C HIS A 63 -0.58 10.35 25.54
N ARG A 64 -1.79 10.74 25.92
CA ARG A 64 -2.50 11.90 25.35
C ARG A 64 -1.73 13.21 25.47
N ALA A 65 -0.96 13.37 26.54
CA ALA A 65 -0.11 14.55 26.76
C ALA A 65 0.95 14.75 25.67
N GLU A 66 1.44 13.67 25.07
CA GLU A 66 2.45 13.69 24.00
C GLU A 66 1.85 14.03 22.63
N LYS A 67 0.53 14.09 22.51
CA LYS A 67 -0.19 14.41 21.25
C LYS A 67 0.30 13.58 20.05
N HIS A 68 0.45 12.28 20.23
CA HIS A 68 0.75 11.37 19.13
C HIS A 68 -0.33 11.45 18.05
N LYS A 69 0.07 11.26 16.80
CA LYS A 69 -0.83 11.11 15.65
C LYS A 69 -0.55 9.77 14.98
N VAL A 70 -1.59 9.02 14.70
CA VAL A 70 -1.50 7.78 13.92
C VAL A 70 -1.89 8.05 12.47
N VAL A 71 -1.02 7.67 11.54
CA VAL A 71 -1.34 7.61 10.11
C VAL A 71 -1.34 6.15 9.67
N TYR A 72 -2.52 5.66 9.40
CA TYR A 72 -2.76 4.27 8.99
C TYR A 72 -2.87 4.20 7.47
N CYS A 73 -1.92 3.54 6.83
CA CYS A 73 -1.84 3.44 5.38
C CYS A 73 -2.36 2.08 4.91
N THR A 74 -3.28 2.10 3.96
CA THR A 74 -3.83 0.91 3.29
C THR A 74 -3.53 0.94 1.80
N ARG A 75 -3.57 -0.20 1.15
CA ARG A 75 -3.36 -0.29 -0.30
C ARG A 75 -4.60 0.10 -1.09
N THR A 76 -5.77 -0.34 -0.66
CA THR A 76 -7.04 -0.19 -1.38
C THR A 76 -8.09 0.57 -0.57
N VAL A 77 -9.06 1.17 -1.28
CA VAL A 77 -10.20 1.85 -0.65
C VAL A 77 -11.09 0.87 0.12
N GLN A 78 -11.16 -0.39 -0.31
CA GLN A 78 -11.93 -1.42 0.40
C GLN A 78 -11.30 -1.77 1.76
N GLU A 79 -9.97 -1.90 1.81
CA GLU A 79 -9.24 -2.09 3.07
C GLU A 79 -9.41 -0.89 4.00
N MET A 80 -9.34 0.34 3.44
CA MET A 80 -9.61 1.57 4.18
C MET A 80 -11.01 1.55 4.82
N SER A 81 -12.04 1.18 4.06
CA SER A 81 -13.42 1.11 4.58
C SER A 81 -13.53 0.07 5.69
N LYS A 82 -12.96 -1.13 5.51
CA LYS A 82 -12.92 -2.17 6.56
C LYS A 82 -12.19 -1.69 7.82
N THR A 83 -11.06 -1.02 7.66
CA THR A 83 -10.30 -0.45 8.80
C THR A 83 -11.13 0.57 9.57
N MET A 84 -11.84 1.45 8.88
CA MET A 84 -12.70 2.45 9.49
C MET A 84 -13.91 1.81 10.21
N GLU A 85 -14.49 0.75 9.64
CA GLU A 85 -15.59 0.00 10.28
C GLU A 85 -15.12 -0.71 11.55
N GLU A 86 -13.95 -1.36 11.52
CA GLU A 86 -13.36 -1.98 12.71
C GLU A 86 -13.01 -0.94 13.79
N LEU A 87 -12.50 0.22 13.38
CA LEU A 87 -12.24 1.33 14.31
C LEU A 87 -13.54 1.86 14.93
N LYS A 88 -14.61 1.99 14.15
CA LYS A 88 -15.94 2.40 14.65
C LYS A 88 -16.48 1.40 15.67
N ARG A 89 -16.33 0.09 15.39
CA ARG A 89 -16.70 -1.00 16.32
C ARG A 89 -15.89 -0.91 17.61
N LEU A 90 -14.59 -0.68 17.52
CA LEU A 90 -13.71 -0.53 18.68
C LEU A 90 -14.11 0.68 19.54
N MET A 91 -14.38 1.82 18.93
CA MET A 91 -14.79 3.02 19.67
C MET A 91 -16.14 2.85 20.38
N LEU A 92 -17.09 2.14 19.75
CA LEU A 92 -18.36 1.79 20.42
C LEU A 92 -18.12 0.88 21.63
N ALA A 93 -17.22 -0.10 21.54
CA ALA A 93 -16.84 -0.93 22.68
C ALA A 93 -16.13 -0.11 23.76
N TRP A 94 -15.26 0.83 23.36
CA TRP A 94 -14.57 1.75 24.28
C TRP A 94 -15.56 2.58 25.09
N HIS A 95 -16.55 3.19 24.46
CA HIS A 95 -17.58 4.01 25.13
C HIS A 95 -18.41 3.20 26.12
N ARG A 96 -18.76 1.95 25.79
CA ARG A 96 -19.48 1.04 26.71
C ARG A 96 -18.68 0.69 27.96
N THR A 97 -17.37 0.52 27.79
CA THR A 97 -16.49 0.07 28.89
C THR A 97 -15.96 1.20 29.76
N VAL A 98 -15.78 2.40 29.22
CA VAL A 98 -15.20 3.55 29.93
C VAL A 98 -16.30 4.53 30.38
N GLY A 99 -17.42 4.62 29.65
CA GLY A 99 -18.56 5.48 29.96
C GLY A 99 -19.58 4.90 30.94
N GLY A 100 -19.45 3.63 31.33
CA GLY A 100 -20.43 2.87 32.13
C GLY A 100 -20.45 3.11 33.64
N SER A 101 -20.11 4.33 34.10
CA SER A 101 -20.27 4.73 35.52
C SER A 101 -21.44 5.71 35.74
N ALA A 102 -22.46 5.68 34.89
CA ALA A 102 -23.73 6.35 35.15
C ALA A 102 -24.85 5.32 35.04
N VAL A 103 -25.39 4.98 36.20
CA VAL A 103 -26.54 4.13 36.44
C VAL A 103 -27.66 4.45 35.43
N ILE A 104 -28.06 3.46 34.66
CA ILE A 104 -29.39 3.34 34.09
C ILE A 104 -29.96 2.05 34.62
N ASP A 105 -30.93 2.21 35.52
CA ASP A 105 -31.81 1.17 36.04
C ASP A 105 -32.71 0.72 34.89
N ASP A 106 -32.45 -0.46 34.32
CA ASP A 106 -33.28 -1.08 33.29
C ASP A 106 -34.05 -2.26 33.90
N GLY A 107 -35.25 -1.95 34.35
CA GLY A 107 -36.31 -2.95 34.40
C GLY A 107 -36.76 -3.23 32.97
N ASP A 108 -36.20 -4.21 32.33
CA ASP A 108 -36.81 -5.10 31.34
C ASP A 108 -35.76 -6.07 30.75
N THR A 109 -35.54 -7.16 31.46
CA THR A 109 -34.76 -8.27 30.96
C THR A 109 -35.60 -9.52 30.88
N GLN A 110 -36.15 -9.79 29.69
CA GLN A 110 -36.43 -11.15 29.22
C GLN A 110 -36.84 -11.11 27.75
N ARG A 111 -35.86 -11.12 26.84
CA ARG A 111 -36.11 -11.62 25.48
C ARG A 111 -35.19 -12.81 25.22
N SER A 112 -35.84 -13.95 25.03
CA SER A 112 -35.22 -15.26 24.88
C SER A 112 -34.50 -15.41 23.52
N ALA A 113 -33.54 -16.34 23.48
CA ALA A 113 -32.68 -16.68 22.31
C ALA A 113 -33.44 -17.20 21.06
N SER A 114 -34.77 -17.08 21.03
CA SER A 114 -35.62 -17.46 19.89
C SER A 114 -35.87 -16.34 18.87
N ASP A 115 -35.62 -15.04 19.23
CA ASP A 115 -35.94 -13.93 18.36
C ASP A 115 -34.80 -13.54 17.36
N VAL A 116 -33.57 -13.96 17.62
CA VAL A 116 -32.43 -13.70 16.75
C VAL A 116 -32.46 -14.56 15.45
N LYS A 117 -33.29 -15.60 15.40
CA LYS A 117 -33.42 -16.44 14.20
C LYS A 117 -34.48 -15.95 13.20
N ARG A 118 -35.32 -14.98 13.57
CA ARG A 118 -36.39 -14.47 12.68
C ARG A 118 -35.99 -13.27 11.85
N GLU A 119 -35.01 -12.47 12.27
CA GLU A 119 -34.55 -11.30 11.50
C GLU A 119 -33.57 -11.64 10.34
N ALA A 120 -33.09 -12.88 10.28
CA ALA A 120 -32.22 -13.34 9.18
C ALA A 120 -32.97 -13.85 7.95
N SER A 121 -34.33 -14.03 8.04
CA SER A 121 -35.16 -14.54 6.93
C SER A 121 -35.87 -13.44 6.12
N ASP A 122 -35.97 -12.22 6.63
CA ASP A 122 -36.72 -11.14 5.94
C ASP A 122 -35.85 -10.21 5.06
N GLY A 123 -34.54 -10.42 5.00
CA GLY A 123 -33.62 -9.69 4.11
C GLY A 123 -33.71 -10.10 2.63
N ALA A 124 -34.35 -11.20 2.29
CA ALA A 124 -34.37 -11.71 0.91
C ALA A 124 -35.61 -11.26 0.08
N ALA A 125 -36.59 -10.62 0.71
CA ALA A 125 -37.82 -10.20 0.04
C ALA A 125 -37.85 -8.73 -0.43
N ALA A 126 -36.89 -7.92 -0.02
CA ALA A 126 -36.88 -6.49 -0.34
C ALA A 126 -36.21 -6.13 -1.69
N THR A 127 -35.57 -7.07 -2.37
CA THR A 127 -34.84 -6.80 -3.64
C THR A 127 -35.66 -7.08 -4.90
N ALA A 128 -36.90 -7.60 -4.78
CA ALA A 128 -37.72 -7.96 -5.93
C ALA A 128 -38.79 -6.91 -6.34
N LEU A 129 -38.91 -5.76 -5.69
CA LEU A 129 -39.98 -4.78 -5.90
C LEU A 129 -39.53 -3.42 -6.47
N LEU A 130 -38.33 -3.33 -7.08
CA LEU A 130 -37.81 -2.08 -7.70
C LEU A 130 -37.76 -2.14 -9.25
N ALA A 131 -38.53 -2.98 -9.87
CA ALA A 131 -38.63 -3.09 -11.34
C ALA A 131 -40.08 -2.88 -11.87
N ALA A 132 -40.85 -1.97 -11.27
CA ALA A 132 -42.08 -1.50 -11.91
C ALA A 132 -42.29 0.00 -11.57
N GLY A 133 -42.25 0.82 -12.62
CA GLY A 133 -42.40 2.25 -12.49
C GLY A 133 -43.82 2.72 -12.24
N VAL A 134 -43.96 4.04 -12.08
CA VAL A 134 -45.12 4.94 -12.12
C VAL A 134 -45.59 5.48 -10.75
N GLY A 135 -45.59 6.83 -10.68
CA GLY A 135 -46.51 7.59 -9.85
C GLY A 135 -45.92 8.60 -8.87
N LYS A 136 -45.85 9.85 -9.31
CA LYS A 136 -45.61 11.03 -8.45
C LYS A 136 -46.80 11.24 -7.49
N THR A 137 -46.54 11.40 -6.19
CA THR A 137 -47.33 12.31 -5.33
C THR A 137 -46.50 12.73 -4.08
N PRO A 138 -46.78 13.87 -3.48
CA PRO A 138 -45.85 14.57 -2.59
C PRO A 138 -46.14 14.29 -1.11
N PHE A 139 -45.13 13.86 -0.37
CA PHE A 139 -45.17 13.89 1.10
C PHE A 139 -43.82 14.36 1.64
N ALA A 140 -43.68 15.66 1.70
CA ALA A 140 -42.54 16.31 2.34
C ALA A 140 -43.08 17.18 3.50
N ALA A 141 -43.09 16.69 4.70
CA ALA A 141 -43.13 17.51 5.91
C ALA A 141 -43.21 16.71 7.24
N GLY A 142 -42.41 15.67 7.45
CA GLY A 142 -42.50 14.91 8.72
C GLY A 142 -41.22 14.30 9.27
N ARG A 143 -40.10 14.33 8.51
CA ARG A 143 -38.85 13.69 8.92
C ARG A 143 -37.70 14.61 9.36
N ARG A 144 -37.95 15.90 9.54
CA ARG A 144 -36.88 16.87 9.90
C ARG A 144 -36.65 17.07 11.41
N ARG A 145 -37.36 16.40 12.30
CA ARG A 145 -37.20 16.59 13.77
C ARG A 145 -36.64 15.41 14.57
N MET A 146 -36.38 14.26 13.98
CA MET A 146 -35.79 13.11 14.70
C MET A 146 -34.28 12.96 14.54
N ALA A 147 -33.65 13.57 13.52
CA ALA A 147 -32.19 13.46 13.31
C ALA A 147 -31.36 14.45 14.14
N GLU A 148 -31.95 15.48 14.70
CA GLU A 148 -31.23 16.50 15.48
C GLU A 148 -31.15 16.19 16.98
N SER A 149 -31.97 15.29 17.52
CA SER A 149 -31.97 14.95 18.95
C SER A 149 -31.04 13.81 19.35
N GLU A 150 -30.57 12.99 18.40
CA GLU A 150 -29.59 11.91 18.69
C GLU A 150 -28.13 12.33 18.55
N VAL A 151 -27.85 13.47 17.89
CA VAL A 151 -26.47 13.97 17.69
C VAL A 151 -25.98 14.81 18.88
N GLN A 152 -26.83 15.21 19.80
CA GLN A 152 -26.49 16.13 20.90
C GLN A 152 -26.38 15.54 22.32
N LYS A 153 -26.43 14.21 22.49
CA LYS A 153 -26.18 13.58 23.80
C LYS A 153 -24.94 12.69 23.76
N GLY A 154 -23.79 13.26 24.11
CA GLY A 154 -22.55 12.49 24.27
C GLY A 154 -21.28 13.30 24.37
N SER A 155 -21.31 14.50 24.91
CA SER A 155 -20.09 15.24 25.26
C SER A 155 -19.66 14.89 26.67
N LEU A 156 -18.81 13.88 26.82
CA LEU A 156 -18.06 13.65 28.07
C LEU A 156 -16.68 13.08 27.73
N GLY A 157 -15.66 13.93 27.89
CA GLY A 157 -14.26 13.51 28.05
C GLY A 157 -13.54 12.99 26.83
N GLY A 158 -13.06 13.90 25.97
CA GLY A 158 -11.87 13.62 25.13
C GLY A 158 -12.00 12.52 24.09
N GLU A 159 -13.00 12.56 23.25
CA GLU A 159 -13.16 11.61 22.14
C GLU A 159 -12.05 11.78 21.10
N LEU A 160 -11.47 10.63 20.64
CA LEU A 160 -10.54 10.58 19.53
C LEU A 160 -11.27 10.90 18.22
N THR A 161 -10.61 11.68 17.37
CA THR A 161 -11.11 11.97 16.02
C THR A 161 -10.36 11.13 15.01
N ALA A 162 -11.08 10.32 14.23
CA ALA A 162 -10.53 9.49 13.16
C ALA A 162 -11.18 9.83 11.83
N VAL A 163 -10.36 10.06 10.81
CA VAL A 163 -10.80 10.49 9.48
C VAL A 163 -10.12 9.67 8.40
N CYS A 164 -10.84 9.32 7.35
CA CYS A 164 -10.25 8.74 6.14
C CYS A 164 -10.12 9.77 5.02
N LEU A 165 -9.01 9.72 4.29
CA LEU A 165 -8.76 10.56 3.11
C LEU A 165 -8.40 9.69 1.90
N THR A 166 -9.12 9.90 0.81
CA THR A 166 -8.90 9.21 -0.47
C THR A 166 -9.05 10.19 -1.64
N ALA A 167 -8.90 9.71 -2.88
CA ALA A 167 -9.04 10.53 -4.08
C ALA A 167 -10.43 11.21 -4.15
N ARG A 168 -10.49 12.39 -4.80
CA ARG A 168 -11.72 13.16 -4.99
C ARG A 168 -12.86 12.33 -5.59
N LYS A 169 -12.56 11.39 -6.49
CA LYS A 169 -13.55 10.49 -7.10
C LYS A 169 -14.41 9.76 -6.06
N ASN A 170 -13.83 9.35 -4.95
CA ASN A 170 -14.53 8.57 -3.92
C ASN A 170 -15.31 9.44 -2.93
N LEU A 171 -14.99 10.72 -2.81
CA LEU A 171 -15.59 11.66 -1.85
C LEU A 171 -16.46 12.74 -2.50
N CYS A 172 -16.37 12.96 -3.80
CA CYS A 172 -17.12 14.00 -4.50
C CYS A 172 -18.63 13.70 -4.49
N ILE A 173 -19.41 14.72 -4.10
CA ILE A 173 -20.89 14.70 -4.08
C ILE A 173 -21.50 15.62 -5.14
N HIS A 174 -20.68 16.33 -5.94
CA HIS A 174 -21.17 17.20 -7.02
C HIS A 174 -21.71 16.33 -8.16
N PRO A 175 -22.98 16.49 -8.60
CA PRO A 175 -23.63 15.59 -9.55
C PRO A 175 -22.86 15.36 -10.84
N GLU A 176 -22.41 16.43 -11.50
CA GLU A 176 -21.68 16.34 -12.76
C GLU A 176 -20.27 15.74 -12.60
N VAL A 177 -19.57 16.10 -11.51
CA VAL A 177 -18.18 15.67 -11.30
C VAL A 177 -18.11 14.23 -10.82
N SER A 178 -19.04 13.80 -9.96
CA SER A 178 -19.10 12.42 -9.46
C SER A 178 -19.50 11.40 -10.53
N ALA A 179 -20.15 11.85 -11.61
CA ALA A 179 -20.54 11.00 -12.73
C ALA A 179 -19.37 10.63 -13.65
N LEU A 180 -18.24 11.35 -13.59
CA LEU A 180 -17.06 11.08 -14.42
C LEU A 180 -16.42 9.74 -14.06
N THR A 181 -15.94 9.04 -15.09
CA THR A 181 -15.43 7.65 -14.92
C THR A 181 -13.99 7.63 -14.42
N TYR A 182 -13.13 8.52 -14.90
CA TYR A 182 -11.70 8.49 -14.57
C TYR A 182 -11.35 9.48 -13.45
N ALA A 183 -10.47 9.08 -12.54
CA ALA A 183 -10.05 9.92 -11.42
C ALA A 183 -9.38 11.23 -11.88
N SER A 184 -8.60 11.17 -12.96
CA SER A 184 -7.95 12.36 -13.56
C SER A 184 -8.94 13.39 -14.09
N GLU A 185 -10.05 12.94 -14.66
CA GLU A 185 -11.14 13.82 -15.13
C GLU A 185 -11.87 14.48 -13.96
N VAL A 186 -12.15 13.71 -12.91
CA VAL A 186 -12.75 14.22 -11.67
C VAL A 186 -11.85 15.26 -11.03
N ASP A 187 -10.54 15.03 -10.98
CA ASP A 187 -9.56 15.96 -10.43
C ASP A 187 -9.48 17.25 -11.25
N ALA A 188 -9.45 17.15 -12.57
CA ALA A 188 -9.44 18.31 -13.47
C ALA A 188 -10.74 19.13 -13.36
N ALA A 189 -11.89 18.48 -13.45
CA ALA A 189 -13.19 19.13 -13.33
C ALA A 189 -13.39 19.80 -11.97
N CYS A 190 -12.95 19.13 -10.88
CA CYS A 190 -12.99 19.69 -9.55
C CYS A 190 -12.10 20.94 -9.44
N ARG A 191 -10.86 20.90 -9.94
CA ARG A 191 -9.93 22.05 -9.90
C ARG A 191 -10.51 23.26 -10.63
N ILE A 192 -11.13 23.07 -11.80
CA ILE A 192 -11.79 24.13 -12.55
C ILE A 192 -12.95 24.75 -11.74
N LYS A 193 -13.84 23.91 -11.17
CA LYS A 193 -14.99 24.36 -10.39
C LYS A 193 -14.63 24.97 -9.03
N THR A 194 -13.43 24.71 -8.51
CA THR A 194 -12.93 25.28 -7.25
C THR A 194 -11.93 26.41 -7.46
N ALA A 195 -11.57 26.72 -8.71
CA ALA A 195 -10.64 27.80 -9.02
C ALA A 195 -11.17 29.16 -8.56
N ARG A 196 -10.29 30.04 -8.08
CA ARG A 196 -10.66 31.38 -7.58
C ARG A 196 -11.36 32.26 -8.63
N TRP A 197 -11.01 32.05 -9.90
CA TRP A 197 -11.59 32.75 -11.04
C TRP A 197 -12.93 32.16 -11.51
N SER A 198 -13.33 30.99 -11.02
CA SER A 198 -14.64 30.39 -11.34
C SER A 198 -15.74 31.13 -10.57
N GLY A 199 -16.74 31.64 -11.29
CA GLY A 199 -17.85 32.42 -10.72
C GLY A 199 -19.22 31.91 -11.15
N GLY A 200 -20.25 32.32 -10.45
CA GLY A 200 -21.65 32.01 -10.76
C GLY A 200 -21.98 30.52 -10.75
N THR A 201 -22.74 30.06 -11.74
CA THR A 201 -23.21 28.66 -11.87
C THR A 201 -22.11 27.66 -12.20
N SER A 202 -20.92 28.11 -12.63
CA SER A 202 -19.77 27.25 -12.91
C SER A 202 -19.00 26.83 -11.65
N LYS A 203 -19.18 27.50 -10.53
CA LYS A 203 -18.50 27.19 -9.25
C LYS A 203 -19.16 26.02 -8.55
N CYS A 204 -18.34 25.19 -7.91
CA CYS A 204 -18.85 24.07 -7.09
C CYS A 204 -19.63 24.64 -5.88
N GLN A 205 -20.91 24.26 -5.78
CA GLN A 205 -21.79 24.71 -4.68
C GLN A 205 -21.38 24.20 -3.30
N PHE A 206 -20.59 23.14 -3.23
CA PHE A 206 -20.09 22.53 -1.99
C PHE A 206 -18.72 23.07 -1.56
N TYR A 207 -18.07 23.89 -2.39
CA TYR A 207 -16.75 24.44 -2.11
C TYR A 207 -16.86 25.88 -1.61
N HIS A 208 -16.50 26.14 -0.38
CA HIS A 208 -16.65 27.45 0.28
C HIS A 208 -15.35 28.25 0.43
N GLY A 209 -14.28 27.86 -0.24
CA GLY A 209 -12.99 28.57 -0.20
C GLY A 209 -11.82 27.69 0.27
N ASP A 210 -10.67 28.32 0.44
CA ASP A 210 -9.48 27.62 0.93
C ASP A 210 -9.62 27.31 2.46
N ILE A 211 -8.85 26.33 2.91
CA ILE A 211 -8.90 25.77 4.26
C ILE A 211 -8.69 26.86 5.34
N GLU A 212 -7.90 27.88 5.02
CA GLU A 212 -7.54 28.98 5.94
C GLU A 212 -8.70 29.97 6.17
N ASP A 213 -9.66 30.04 5.24
CA ASP A 213 -10.82 30.94 5.30
C ASP A 213 -12.07 30.26 5.89
N LEU A 214 -12.01 28.97 6.22
CA LEU A 214 -13.17 28.21 6.70
C LEU A 214 -13.45 28.51 8.17
N ALA A 215 -14.69 28.95 8.43
CA ALA A 215 -15.18 29.21 9.78
C ALA A 215 -15.15 27.95 10.68
N PRO A 216 -15.10 28.10 12.02
CA PRO A 216 -15.16 26.98 12.98
C PRO A 216 -16.31 25.99 12.77
N SER A 217 -17.38 26.42 12.08
CA SER A 217 -18.54 25.60 11.70
C SER A 217 -18.21 24.45 10.73
N PHE A 218 -17.03 24.45 10.10
CA PHE A 218 -16.58 23.40 9.17
C PHE A 218 -15.73 22.31 9.83
N THR A 219 -15.51 22.37 11.13
CA THR A 219 -14.80 21.30 11.84
C THR A 219 -15.66 20.04 11.89
N LEU A 220 -15.02 18.88 11.66
CA LEU A 220 -15.68 17.60 11.89
C LEU A 220 -15.91 17.40 13.39
N PRO A 221 -17.08 16.89 13.82
CA PRO A 221 -17.29 16.55 15.22
C PRO A 221 -16.33 15.43 15.64
N PRO A 222 -16.00 15.29 16.93
CA PRO A 222 -15.24 14.15 17.42
C PRO A 222 -15.91 12.82 17.04
N GLY A 223 -15.11 11.78 16.79
CA GLY A 223 -15.60 10.46 16.44
C GLY A 223 -14.95 9.86 15.19
N VAL A 224 -15.47 8.74 14.70
CA VAL A 224 -14.95 8.01 13.54
C VAL A 224 -15.78 8.33 12.31
N HIS A 225 -15.14 8.94 11.31
CA HIS A 225 -15.77 9.36 10.05
C HIS A 225 -15.36 8.46 8.90
N THR A 226 -16.25 7.52 8.51
CA THR A 226 -16.08 6.69 7.32
C THR A 226 -16.30 7.49 6.03
N LEU A 227 -15.97 6.93 4.86
CA LEU A 227 -16.25 7.56 3.56
C LEU A 227 -17.75 7.90 3.38
N GLN A 228 -18.61 7.02 3.86
CA GLN A 228 -20.05 7.19 3.79
C GLN A 228 -20.52 8.29 4.75
N ASP A 229 -20.02 8.30 5.99
CA ASP A 229 -20.35 9.35 6.98
C ASP A 229 -19.93 10.74 6.48
N LEU A 230 -18.73 10.84 5.87
CA LEU A 230 -18.23 12.09 5.27
C LEU A 230 -19.11 12.59 4.12
N ARG A 231 -19.57 11.69 3.24
CA ARG A 231 -20.48 12.06 2.14
C ARG A 231 -21.83 12.51 2.66
N GLN A 232 -22.43 11.76 3.58
CA GLN A 232 -23.71 12.13 4.22
C GLN A 232 -23.63 13.46 4.96
N LEU A 233 -22.54 13.68 5.72
CA LEU A 233 -22.29 14.94 6.41
C LEU A 233 -22.14 16.11 5.43
N GLY A 234 -21.43 15.85 4.31
CA GLY A 234 -21.26 16.84 3.23
C GLY A 234 -22.57 17.21 2.55
N GLU A 235 -23.42 16.26 2.27
CA GLU A 235 -24.76 16.48 1.73
C GLU A 235 -25.66 17.24 2.73
N ALA A 236 -25.65 16.83 3.99
CA ALA A 236 -26.48 17.45 5.04
C ALA A 236 -26.07 18.90 5.35
N ARG A 237 -24.77 19.21 5.34
CA ARG A 237 -24.22 20.54 5.64
C ARG A 237 -23.92 21.39 4.42
N GLY A 238 -24.12 20.87 3.21
CA GLY A 238 -23.79 21.56 1.95
C GLY A 238 -22.29 21.81 1.77
N MET A 239 -21.41 20.96 2.31
CA MET A 239 -19.96 21.13 2.25
C MET A 239 -19.26 20.00 1.51
N CYS A 240 -18.10 20.30 0.89
CA CYS A 240 -17.34 19.28 0.17
C CYS A 240 -16.67 18.29 1.12
N PRO A 241 -17.00 16.97 1.06
CA PRO A 241 -16.40 15.95 1.92
C PRO A 241 -14.89 15.84 1.78
N TYR A 242 -14.36 16.01 0.57
CA TYR A 242 -12.92 15.94 0.30
C TYR A 242 -12.15 17.06 1.00
N PHE A 243 -12.62 18.30 0.90
CA PHE A 243 -11.96 19.44 1.54
C PHE A 243 -12.16 19.41 3.06
N ALA A 244 -13.34 18.96 3.54
CA ALA A 244 -13.57 18.73 4.97
C ALA A 244 -12.60 17.70 5.57
N ALA A 245 -12.40 16.55 4.88
CA ALA A 245 -11.44 15.55 5.30
C ALA A 245 -10.00 16.09 5.27
N ARG A 246 -9.63 16.89 4.27
CA ARG A 246 -8.31 17.54 4.21
C ARG A 246 -8.08 18.54 5.34
N HIS A 247 -9.08 19.30 5.71
CA HIS A 247 -9.00 20.24 6.84
C HIS A 247 -8.82 19.48 8.16
N ALA A 248 -9.55 18.38 8.33
CA ALA A 248 -9.46 17.54 9.51
C ALA A 248 -8.11 16.83 9.70
N ILE A 249 -7.24 16.78 8.67
CA ILE A 249 -5.89 16.17 8.80
C ILE A 249 -5.13 16.79 9.97
N GLU A 250 -5.24 18.08 10.20
CA GLU A 250 -4.49 18.76 11.25
C GLU A 250 -4.93 18.34 12.65
N THR A 251 -6.23 18.22 12.86
CA THR A 251 -6.86 17.98 14.18
C THR A 251 -7.09 16.50 14.48
N ALA A 252 -7.16 15.63 13.47
CA ALA A 252 -7.42 14.22 13.67
C ALA A 252 -6.28 13.51 14.41
N ASP A 253 -6.65 12.62 15.35
CA ASP A 253 -5.73 11.75 16.08
C ASP A 253 -5.32 10.54 15.23
N ILE A 254 -6.28 10.00 14.46
CA ILE A 254 -6.08 8.87 13.55
C ILE A 254 -6.48 9.27 12.14
N LEU A 255 -5.55 9.15 11.21
CA LEU A 255 -5.76 9.41 9.79
C LEU A 255 -5.58 8.11 9.00
N VAL A 256 -6.62 7.68 8.29
CA VAL A 256 -6.56 6.49 7.42
C VAL A 256 -6.45 6.95 5.97
N VAL A 257 -5.36 6.56 5.28
CA VAL A 257 -5.03 7.01 3.91
C VAL A 257 -4.56 5.87 3.03
N SER A 258 -4.52 6.07 1.71
CA SER A 258 -3.78 5.14 0.84
C SER A 258 -2.28 5.40 0.91
N TYR A 259 -1.46 4.40 0.56
CA TYR A 259 0.01 4.52 0.52
C TYR A 259 0.50 5.74 -0.26
N LEU A 260 -0.17 6.10 -1.37
CA LEU A 260 0.23 7.22 -2.21
C LEU A 260 0.26 8.56 -1.47
N TYR A 261 -0.58 8.74 -0.44
CA TYR A 261 -0.53 9.95 0.40
C TYR A 261 0.74 10.06 1.26
N ILE A 262 1.53 9.00 1.31
CA ILE A 262 2.78 8.96 2.07
C ILE A 262 4.01 8.83 1.16
N VAL A 263 3.92 8.03 0.08
CA VAL A 263 5.09 7.72 -0.76
C VAL A 263 5.20 8.55 -2.04
N ASP A 264 4.08 8.97 -2.64
CA ASP A 264 4.08 9.74 -3.90
C ASP A 264 4.50 11.20 -3.65
N PRO A 265 5.59 11.69 -4.24
CA PRO A 265 6.06 13.06 -4.05
C PRO A 265 5.07 14.15 -4.47
N LYS A 266 4.10 13.84 -5.33
CA LYS A 266 3.06 14.78 -5.79
C LYS A 266 1.92 14.93 -4.80
N VAL A 267 1.57 13.86 -4.08
CA VAL A 267 0.40 13.79 -3.20
C VAL A 267 0.80 13.85 -1.73
N SER A 268 1.93 13.28 -1.37
CA SER A 268 2.39 13.16 0.02
C SER A 268 2.54 14.50 0.76
N PRO A 269 2.86 15.65 0.13
CA PRO A 269 2.91 16.93 0.85
C PRO A 269 1.60 17.29 1.56
N VAL A 270 0.45 16.79 1.07
CA VAL A 270 -0.86 17.02 1.69
C VAL A 270 -0.92 16.47 3.12
N VAL A 271 -0.29 15.31 3.36
CA VAL A 271 -0.28 14.65 4.67
C VAL A 271 1.02 14.90 5.43
N ARG A 272 2.18 14.81 4.73
CA ARG A 272 3.50 14.89 5.36
C ARG A 272 3.73 16.21 6.11
N LYS A 273 3.21 17.35 5.63
CA LYS A 273 3.35 18.65 6.32
C LYS A 273 2.68 18.67 7.70
N HIS A 274 1.73 17.78 7.96
CA HIS A 274 1.04 17.67 9.24
C HIS A 274 1.58 16.56 10.15
N LEU A 275 2.59 15.80 9.66
CA LEU A 275 3.27 14.80 10.48
C LEU A 275 4.25 15.48 11.42
N ARG A 276 4.31 14.99 12.65
CA ARG A 276 5.22 15.43 13.71
C ARG A 276 6.26 14.34 13.98
N ALA A 277 7.35 14.68 14.63
CA ALA A 277 8.39 13.72 15.02
C ALA A 277 7.86 12.57 15.92
N ASN A 278 6.72 12.74 16.57
CA ASN A 278 6.06 11.74 17.40
C ASN A 278 4.87 11.05 16.69
N SER A 279 4.73 11.20 15.37
CA SER A 279 3.70 10.49 14.62
C SER A 279 4.04 9.01 14.48
N ILE A 280 3.02 8.15 14.50
CA ILE A 280 3.13 6.71 14.26
C ILE A 280 2.56 6.43 12.88
N VAL A 281 3.38 5.90 11.97
CA VAL A 281 2.96 5.56 10.61
C VAL A 281 2.84 4.05 10.49
N VAL A 282 1.64 3.57 10.19
CA VAL A 282 1.35 2.15 10.00
C VAL A 282 1.20 1.85 8.52
N MET A 283 1.94 0.89 8.03
CA MET A 283 1.82 0.35 6.67
C MET A 283 1.22 -1.05 6.75
N ASP A 284 -0.10 -1.13 6.63
CA ASP A 284 -0.83 -2.41 6.64
C ASP A 284 -0.78 -3.05 5.25
N GLU A 285 -0.69 -4.38 5.20
CA GLU A 285 -0.37 -5.15 3.98
C GLU A 285 0.96 -4.68 3.33
N GLY A 286 1.95 -4.40 4.19
CA GLY A 286 3.25 -3.82 3.81
C GLY A 286 4.15 -4.70 2.93
N HIS A 287 3.68 -5.89 2.53
CA HIS A 287 4.42 -6.82 1.68
C HIS A 287 4.71 -6.29 0.27
N ASN A 288 3.96 -5.30 -0.22
CA ASN A 288 4.15 -4.69 -1.54
C ASN A 288 4.67 -3.25 -1.45
N VAL A 289 5.10 -2.79 -0.29
CA VAL A 289 5.50 -1.38 -0.10
C VAL A 289 6.69 -0.99 -0.97
N ASP A 290 7.61 -1.91 -1.21
CA ASP A 290 8.78 -1.71 -2.08
C ASP A 290 8.40 -1.44 -3.54
N ASP A 291 7.44 -2.20 -4.08
CA ASP A 291 6.95 -2.02 -5.45
C ASP A 291 6.14 -0.71 -5.58
N VAL A 292 5.29 -0.39 -4.58
CA VAL A 292 4.55 0.87 -4.54
C VAL A 292 5.50 2.08 -4.47
N CYS A 293 6.60 1.98 -3.71
CA CYS A 293 7.62 3.04 -3.66
C CYS A 293 8.30 3.24 -5.01
N ILE A 294 8.69 2.16 -5.68
CA ILE A 294 9.31 2.21 -7.02
C ILE A 294 8.34 2.82 -8.05
N GLU A 295 7.08 2.37 -8.04
CA GLU A 295 6.06 2.86 -8.97
C GLU A 295 5.76 4.35 -8.76
N ALA A 296 5.55 4.77 -7.51
CA ALA A 296 5.26 6.17 -7.16
C ALA A 296 6.39 7.14 -7.53
N MET A 297 7.64 6.65 -7.52
CA MET A 297 8.84 7.42 -7.86
C MET A 297 9.26 7.27 -9.31
N SER A 298 8.55 6.50 -10.14
CA SER A 298 8.85 6.28 -11.55
C SER A 298 7.88 7.03 -12.46
N LEU A 299 8.36 7.48 -13.61
CA LEU A 299 7.54 8.21 -14.59
C LEU A 299 7.81 7.68 -16.02
N LEU A 300 6.77 7.79 -16.85
CA LEU A 300 6.80 7.32 -18.23
C LEU A 300 6.27 8.44 -19.14
N VAL A 301 6.96 8.67 -20.26
CA VAL A 301 6.54 9.57 -21.33
C VAL A 301 6.49 8.76 -22.63
N SER A 302 5.30 8.62 -23.21
CA SER A 302 5.11 7.97 -24.50
C SER A 302 5.39 8.94 -25.67
N LYS A 303 5.55 8.40 -26.87
CA LYS A 303 5.67 9.23 -28.08
C LYS A 303 4.42 10.08 -28.29
N SER A 304 3.24 9.52 -28.09
CA SER A 304 1.96 10.22 -28.19
C SER A 304 1.83 11.36 -27.18
N ASP A 305 2.32 11.15 -25.93
CA ASP A 305 2.37 12.22 -24.92
C ASP A 305 3.28 13.36 -25.37
N ALA A 306 4.50 13.03 -25.82
CA ALA A 306 5.48 14.03 -26.26
C ALA A 306 4.97 14.81 -27.50
N GLN A 307 4.29 14.12 -28.41
CA GLN A 307 3.68 14.74 -29.60
C GLN A 307 2.54 15.67 -29.20
N SER A 308 1.62 15.23 -28.34
CA SER A 308 0.50 16.06 -27.87
C SER A 308 0.97 17.26 -27.06
N ALA A 309 2.01 17.09 -26.24
CA ALA A 309 2.63 18.19 -25.51
C ALA A 309 3.18 19.24 -26.43
N ARG A 310 3.93 18.84 -27.50
CA ARG A 310 4.54 19.73 -28.46
C ARG A 310 3.52 20.43 -29.37
N ASP A 311 2.61 19.66 -30.00
CA ASP A 311 1.76 20.13 -31.07
C ASP A 311 0.49 20.84 -30.56
N SER A 312 -0.05 20.42 -29.42
CA SER A 312 -1.30 20.91 -28.85
C SER A 312 -1.09 21.75 -27.60
N ASN A 313 -0.43 21.23 -26.56
CA ASN A 313 -0.37 21.90 -25.27
C ASN A 313 0.48 23.17 -25.28
N VAL A 314 1.63 23.15 -25.94
CA VAL A 314 2.48 24.33 -26.06
C VAL A 314 1.75 25.44 -26.84
N LYS A 315 1.03 25.08 -27.91
CA LYS A 315 0.23 26.03 -28.67
C LYS A 315 -0.89 26.62 -27.83
N MET A 316 -1.63 25.81 -27.08
CA MET A 316 -2.66 26.28 -26.13
C MET A 316 -2.10 27.28 -25.12
N LEU A 317 -0.89 27.03 -24.59
CA LEU A 317 -0.22 27.94 -23.66
C LEU A 317 0.16 29.26 -24.34
N GLN A 318 0.67 29.21 -25.59
CA GLN A 318 1.03 30.40 -26.38
C GLN A 318 -0.20 31.23 -26.67
N ASP A 319 -1.28 30.61 -27.16
CA ASP A 319 -2.55 31.28 -27.47
C ASP A 319 -3.16 31.94 -26.23
N ALA A 320 -3.18 31.21 -25.09
CA ALA A 320 -3.68 31.73 -23.81
C ALA A 320 -2.82 32.90 -23.29
N LEU A 321 -1.50 32.85 -23.50
CA LEU A 321 -0.60 33.93 -23.10
C LEU A 321 -0.80 35.18 -23.96
N GLU A 322 -1.01 35.01 -25.26
CA GLU A 322 -1.32 36.15 -26.17
C GLU A 322 -2.69 36.76 -25.82
N GLN A 323 -3.70 35.96 -25.53
CA GLN A 323 -5.00 36.46 -25.04
C GLN A 323 -4.85 37.22 -23.73
N ALA A 324 -4.03 36.72 -22.81
CA ALA A 324 -3.78 37.37 -21.52
C ALA A 324 -3.06 38.72 -21.69
N LYS A 325 -2.14 38.87 -22.68
CA LYS A 325 -1.48 40.15 -23.00
C LYS A 325 -2.48 41.19 -23.50
N THR A 326 -3.52 40.79 -24.21
CA THR A 326 -4.48 41.70 -24.83
C THR A 326 -5.62 42.13 -23.91
N HIS A 327 -6.07 41.24 -22.99
CA HIS A 327 -7.32 41.45 -22.26
C HIS A 327 -7.22 41.78 -20.77
N ASN A 328 -6.13 41.51 -20.05
CA ASN A 328 -6.13 41.62 -18.57
C ASN A 328 -4.76 41.81 -17.92
N ARG A 329 -4.01 42.80 -18.32
CA ARG A 329 -2.64 43.05 -17.87
C ARG A 329 -2.50 43.22 -16.34
N GLN A 330 -3.42 43.97 -15.75
CA GLN A 330 -3.37 44.36 -14.32
C GLN A 330 -3.81 43.23 -13.38
N ARG A 331 -4.85 42.50 -13.75
CA ARG A 331 -5.38 41.37 -12.96
C ARG A 331 -4.42 40.16 -12.88
N LEU A 332 -3.71 39.88 -13.97
CA LEU A 332 -2.70 38.85 -14.03
C LEU A 332 -1.49 39.15 -13.16
N GLN A 333 -1.10 40.41 -13.03
CA GLN A 333 -0.03 40.82 -12.14
C GLN A 333 -0.40 40.60 -10.67
N GLU A 334 -1.61 41.02 -10.25
CA GLU A 334 -2.09 40.88 -8.87
C GLU A 334 -2.21 39.41 -8.46
N GLU A 335 -2.68 38.55 -9.36
CA GLU A 335 -2.86 37.11 -9.06
C GLU A 335 -1.54 36.36 -9.01
N TYR A 336 -0.59 36.71 -9.88
CA TYR A 336 0.78 36.18 -9.86
C TYR A 336 1.52 36.56 -8.57
N ASP A 337 1.41 37.81 -8.15
CA ASP A 337 2.04 38.30 -6.93
C ASP A 337 1.46 37.61 -5.67
N ARG A 338 0.16 37.32 -5.66
CA ARG A 338 -0.49 36.53 -4.59
C ARG A 338 0.00 35.08 -4.56
N LEU A 339 0.11 34.43 -5.72
CA LEU A 339 0.60 33.05 -5.84
C LEU A 339 2.07 32.92 -5.43
N VAL A 340 2.91 33.84 -5.85
CA VAL A 340 4.33 33.87 -5.48
C VAL A 340 4.50 34.13 -3.97
N SER A 341 3.70 35.03 -3.40
CA SER A 341 3.70 35.28 -1.96
C SER A 341 3.22 34.08 -1.15
N GLY A 342 2.19 33.37 -1.62
CA GLY A 342 1.70 32.13 -1.02
C GLY A 342 2.73 30.99 -1.06
N LEU A 343 3.44 30.85 -2.19
CA LEU A 343 4.53 29.87 -2.32
C LEU A 343 5.73 30.21 -1.46
N ALA A 344 6.06 31.49 -1.30
CA ALA A 344 7.13 31.95 -0.42
C ALA A 344 6.83 31.66 1.07
N LEU A 345 5.58 31.86 1.50
CA LEU A 345 5.12 31.52 2.86
C LEU A 345 5.13 30.02 3.11
N THR A 346 4.74 29.21 2.14
CA THR A 346 4.78 27.74 2.25
C THR A 346 6.23 27.24 2.32
N ARG A 347 7.16 27.87 1.62
CA ARG A 347 8.61 27.57 1.66
C ARG A 347 9.27 27.99 2.97
N LEU A 348 8.88 29.12 3.54
CA LEU A 348 9.35 29.54 4.87
C LEU A 348 8.89 28.58 5.97
N ALA A 349 7.68 28.03 5.89
CA ALA A 349 7.20 27.03 6.82
C ALA A 349 7.94 25.69 6.70
N VAL A 350 8.36 25.28 5.50
CA VAL A 350 9.16 24.07 5.28
C VAL A 350 10.63 24.30 5.64
N SER A 351 11.17 25.50 5.44
CA SER A 351 12.55 25.86 5.78
C SER A 351 12.76 25.99 7.30
N SER A 352 11.74 26.35 8.06
CA SER A 352 11.82 26.41 9.52
C SER A 352 11.84 25.04 10.20
N MET A 353 11.53 23.96 9.49
CA MET A 353 11.59 22.59 9.99
C MET A 353 12.91 21.85 9.69
N SER A 354 13.74 22.39 8.81
CA SER A 354 15.11 21.90 8.58
C SER A 354 16.09 23.00 8.95
N GLY A 355 16.74 22.85 10.09
CA GLY A 355 17.73 23.80 10.64
C GLY A 355 19.02 23.91 9.82
N ALA A 356 18.91 24.24 8.54
CA ALA A 356 20.00 24.65 7.68
C ALA A 356 19.49 25.71 6.72
N ALA A 357 19.52 26.96 7.15
CA ALA A 357 19.39 28.12 6.28
C ALA A 357 20.53 28.09 5.24
N ARG A 358 20.25 27.58 4.02
CA ARG A 358 21.06 27.93 2.86
C ARG A 358 20.34 29.06 2.16
N GLU A 359 20.97 30.21 2.21
CA GLU A 359 20.65 31.40 1.39
C GLU A 359 20.42 30.99 -0.04
N MET A 360 19.23 31.31 -0.56
CA MET A 360 18.93 31.17 -1.97
C MET A 360 19.77 32.20 -2.72
N PRO A 361 20.53 31.82 -3.77
CA PRO A 361 21.18 32.82 -4.62
C PRO A 361 20.10 33.68 -5.28
N ALA A 362 20.24 34.99 -5.13
CA ALA A 362 19.48 35.96 -5.89
C ALA A 362 19.61 35.67 -7.38
N LEU A 363 18.54 35.82 -8.14
CA LEU A 363 18.54 35.68 -9.59
C LEU A 363 19.64 36.58 -10.18
N PRO A 364 20.63 36.05 -10.89
CA PRO A 364 21.61 36.89 -11.55
C PRO A 364 20.94 37.56 -12.75
N GLY A 365 20.92 38.90 -12.80
CA GLY A 365 20.55 39.66 -13.94
C GLY A 365 19.48 40.76 -13.78
N VAL A 366 19.41 41.39 -12.63
CA VAL A 366 18.79 42.73 -12.59
C VAL A 366 19.95 43.77 -12.56
N GLY A 367 20.47 44.04 -13.74
CA GLY A 367 21.28 45.23 -13.95
C GLY A 367 20.32 46.37 -14.32
N ASP A 368 20.45 47.48 -13.58
CA ASP A 368 19.94 48.79 -13.91
C ASP A 368 20.35 49.17 -15.32
N GLY A 369 19.37 49.20 -16.22
CA GLY A 369 19.50 49.73 -17.59
C GLY A 369 18.17 50.27 -18.03
N GLY A 370 17.94 51.57 -17.75
CA GLY A 370 16.73 52.26 -18.21
C GLY A 370 16.59 52.27 -19.69
N GLY A 371 15.42 51.87 -20.20
CA GLY A 371 15.01 51.96 -21.61
C GLY A 371 13.61 51.43 -21.77
N GLU A 372 12.77 52.15 -22.46
CA GLU A 372 11.34 52.04 -22.83
C GLU A 372 10.68 50.66 -23.06
N LEU A 373 11.25 49.57 -22.52
CA LEU A 373 10.67 48.20 -22.50
C LEU A 373 9.90 47.94 -21.20
N ASP A 374 9.71 48.92 -20.34
CA ASP A 374 9.06 48.83 -19.03
C ASP A 374 7.54 48.76 -19.04
N ALA A 375 6.92 48.56 -20.18
CA ALA A 375 5.46 48.51 -20.31
C ALA A 375 4.85 47.13 -20.12
N LEU A 376 5.64 46.03 -19.97
CA LEU A 376 5.14 44.70 -19.67
C LEU A 376 5.55 44.31 -18.24
N PRO A 377 4.61 43.88 -17.39
CA PRO A 377 4.95 43.39 -16.08
C PRO A 377 6.05 42.32 -16.17
N ALA A 378 7.03 42.32 -15.25
CA ALA A 378 8.12 41.37 -15.21
C ALA A 378 7.63 39.92 -15.25
N SER A 379 6.45 39.64 -14.67
CA SER A 379 5.72 38.39 -14.71
C SER A 379 5.40 37.86 -16.15
N LEU A 380 4.97 38.73 -17.07
CA LEU A 380 4.66 38.32 -18.45
C LEU A 380 5.93 38.05 -19.28
N ARG A 381 7.00 38.78 -19.05
CA ARG A 381 8.32 38.48 -19.66
C ARG A 381 8.85 37.12 -19.20
N HIS A 382 8.76 36.83 -17.93
CA HIS A 382 9.15 35.54 -17.40
C HIS A 382 8.25 34.40 -17.89
N ALA A 383 6.94 34.63 -18.07
CA ALA A 383 6.03 33.65 -18.62
C ALA A 383 6.38 33.31 -20.07
N ASN A 384 6.69 34.30 -20.93
CA ASN A 384 7.16 34.06 -22.31
C ASN A 384 8.44 33.24 -22.36
N GLN A 385 9.41 33.58 -21.53
CA GLN A 385 10.68 32.84 -21.44
C GLN A 385 10.42 31.41 -20.99
N PHE A 386 9.53 31.19 -20.03
CA PHE A 386 9.17 29.89 -19.54
C PHE A 386 8.41 29.07 -20.59
N VAL A 387 7.47 29.67 -21.33
CA VAL A 387 6.77 28.98 -22.44
C VAL A 387 7.76 28.56 -23.53
N THR A 388 8.73 29.43 -23.89
CA THR A 388 9.80 29.07 -24.82
C THR A 388 10.65 27.91 -24.29
N PHE A 389 11.00 27.92 -22.99
CA PHE A 389 11.75 26.87 -22.36
C PHE A 389 10.99 25.53 -22.38
N ILE A 390 9.71 25.51 -21.99
CA ILE A 390 8.91 24.28 -21.96
C ILE A 390 8.64 23.76 -23.39
N SER A 391 8.52 24.63 -24.38
CA SER A 391 8.42 24.25 -25.78
C SER A 391 9.67 23.51 -26.27
N ARG A 392 10.86 24.00 -25.93
CA ARG A 392 12.15 23.31 -26.25
C ARG A 392 12.23 21.96 -25.59
N LEU A 393 11.76 21.84 -24.33
CA LEU A 393 11.70 20.55 -23.64
C LEU A 393 10.74 19.59 -24.33
N ALA A 394 9.52 19.99 -24.67
CA ALA A 394 8.57 19.14 -25.36
C ALA A 394 9.11 18.64 -26.70
N ASP A 395 9.76 19.54 -27.46
CA ASP A 395 10.41 19.21 -28.76
C ASP A 395 11.60 18.25 -28.57
N PHE A 396 12.41 18.44 -27.52
CA PHE A 396 13.50 17.54 -27.15
C PHE A 396 12.99 16.13 -26.88
N PHE A 397 11.95 15.98 -26.02
CA PHE A 397 11.37 14.68 -25.71
C PHE A 397 10.81 13.99 -26.95
N TYR A 398 10.06 14.73 -27.78
CA TYR A 398 9.53 14.18 -29.04
C TYR A 398 10.63 13.71 -29.97
N ARG A 399 11.70 14.51 -30.18
CA ARG A 399 12.84 14.14 -31.04
C ARG A 399 13.57 12.90 -30.55
N ILE A 400 13.84 12.84 -29.25
CA ILE A 400 14.54 11.70 -28.65
C ILE A 400 13.71 10.43 -28.79
N ILE A 401 12.43 10.47 -28.39
CA ILE A 401 11.55 9.29 -28.43
C ILE A 401 11.31 8.83 -29.89
N SER A 402 11.15 9.76 -30.85
CA SER A 402 10.92 9.42 -32.24
C SER A 402 12.14 8.79 -32.94
N ARG A 403 13.34 9.04 -32.43
CA ARG A 403 14.60 8.48 -32.97
C ARG A 403 15.02 7.16 -32.33
N MET A 404 14.24 6.66 -31.34
CA MET A 404 14.55 5.41 -30.68
C MET A 404 14.32 4.20 -31.61
N THR A 405 15.41 3.52 -31.96
CA THR A 405 15.36 2.29 -32.75
C THR A 405 15.81 1.06 -31.96
N GLN A 406 16.59 1.28 -30.89
CA GLN A 406 17.11 0.22 -30.06
C GLN A 406 16.90 0.58 -28.59
N PRO A 407 16.69 -0.42 -27.75
CA PRO A 407 16.56 -0.24 -26.33
C PRO A 407 17.91 0.12 -25.70
N GLN A 408 17.91 1.19 -24.91
CA GLN A 408 19.09 1.72 -24.23
C GLN A 408 18.78 2.11 -22.80
N THR A 409 19.80 2.16 -21.97
CA THR A 409 19.74 2.74 -20.63
C THR A 409 20.75 3.87 -20.51
N ALA A 410 20.41 4.92 -19.83
CA ALA A 410 21.28 6.07 -19.60
C ALA A 410 21.30 6.42 -18.12
N ASP A 411 22.47 6.87 -17.67
CA ASP A 411 22.63 7.44 -16.34
C ASP A 411 21.91 8.82 -16.26
N PRO A 412 21.26 9.14 -15.13
CA PRO A 412 20.56 10.41 -14.94
C PRO A 412 21.39 11.66 -15.21
N SER A 413 22.66 11.66 -14.79
CA SER A 413 23.57 12.79 -15.00
C SER A 413 23.91 13.00 -16.48
N THR A 414 24.14 11.93 -17.22
CA THR A 414 24.38 11.97 -18.67
C THR A 414 23.15 12.48 -19.41
N PHE A 415 21.95 12.04 -18.98
CA PHE A 415 20.72 12.50 -19.60
C PHE A 415 20.42 13.98 -19.33
N ILE A 416 20.70 14.47 -18.10
CA ILE A 416 20.60 15.90 -17.78
C ILE A 416 21.60 16.72 -18.60
N ALA A 417 22.83 16.22 -18.77
CA ALA A 417 23.81 16.93 -19.61
C ALA A 417 23.29 17.11 -21.03
N LYS A 418 22.68 16.09 -21.61
CA LYS A 418 22.04 16.14 -22.92
C LYS A 418 20.85 17.10 -22.98
N ILE A 419 19.99 17.14 -21.96
CA ILE A 419 18.91 18.13 -21.86
C ILE A 419 19.47 19.55 -21.84
N LYS A 420 20.54 19.78 -21.06
CA LYS A 420 21.17 21.09 -20.95
C LYS A 420 21.73 21.58 -22.28
N GLU A 421 22.40 20.71 -23.00
CA GLU A 421 23.00 20.99 -24.30
C GLU A 421 21.90 21.29 -25.34
N ASP A 422 20.95 20.39 -25.54
CA ASP A 422 19.91 20.49 -26.58
C ASP A 422 18.91 21.63 -26.30
N CYS A 423 18.64 21.93 -25.05
CA CYS A 423 17.69 22.98 -24.64
C CYS A 423 18.38 24.34 -24.30
N ASN A 424 19.70 24.38 -24.38
CA ASN A 424 20.54 25.55 -24.03
C ASN A 424 20.25 26.05 -22.58
N ILE A 425 20.37 25.14 -21.59
CA ILE A 425 20.08 25.38 -20.17
C ILE A 425 21.40 25.45 -19.42
N VAL A 426 21.66 26.56 -18.73
CA VAL A 426 22.88 26.74 -17.93
C VAL A 426 22.75 26.08 -16.56
N ASP A 427 21.63 26.31 -15.86
CA ASP A 427 21.43 25.86 -14.47
C ASP A 427 20.35 24.80 -14.36
N VAL A 428 20.67 23.71 -13.66
CA VAL A 428 19.75 22.58 -13.36
C VAL A 428 18.58 23.01 -12.47
N THR A 429 18.71 24.11 -11.73
CA THR A 429 17.64 24.66 -10.87
C THR A 429 16.38 24.96 -11.67
N HIS A 430 16.52 25.39 -12.93
CA HIS A 430 15.37 25.61 -13.81
C HIS A 430 14.59 24.33 -14.07
N LEU A 431 15.29 23.18 -14.20
CA LEU A 431 14.66 21.88 -14.40
C LEU A 431 13.94 21.42 -13.13
N ARG A 432 14.50 21.67 -11.93
CA ARG A 432 13.87 21.30 -10.65
C ARG A 432 12.54 22.01 -10.38
N LEU A 433 12.41 23.24 -10.87
CA LEU A 433 11.24 24.08 -10.64
C LEU A 433 10.23 24.05 -11.79
N THR A 434 10.40 23.16 -12.76
CA THR A 434 9.58 23.15 -13.99
C THR A 434 8.12 22.86 -13.69
N THR A 435 7.80 21.86 -12.87
CA THR A 435 6.42 21.53 -12.51
C THR A 435 5.74 22.64 -11.73
N ASP A 436 6.41 23.21 -10.72
CA ASP A 436 5.85 24.29 -9.90
C ASP A 436 5.55 25.52 -10.77
N ARG A 437 6.50 25.92 -11.64
CA ARG A 437 6.32 27.05 -12.56
C ARG A 437 5.21 26.81 -13.56
N LEU A 438 5.11 25.59 -14.09
CA LEU A 438 4.02 25.23 -15.00
C LEU A 438 2.66 25.33 -14.31
N GLN A 439 2.52 24.81 -13.08
CA GLN A 439 1.28 24.90 -12.32
C GLN A 439 0.89 26.35 -12.01
N VAL A 440 1.85 27.19 -11.62
CA VAL A 440 1.61 28.61 -11.41
C VAL A 440 1.13 29.27 -12.71
N LEU A 441 1.77 29.00 -13.83
CA LEU A 441 1.38 29.55 -15.14
C LEU A 441 -0.01 29.11 -15.56
N LEU A 442 -0.36 27.81 -15.43
CA LEU A 442 -1.69 27.28 -15.75
C LEU A 442 -2.79 27.95 -14.92
N ASN A 443 -2.54 28.17 -13.63
CA ASN A 443 -3.47 28.87 -12.74
C ASN A 443 -3.61 30.35 -13.13
N THR A 444 -2.50 31.02 -13.47
CA THR A 444 -2.49 32.43 -13.85
C THR A 444 -3.22 32.66 -15.16
N LEU A 445 -3.03 31.80 -16.14
CA LEU A 445 -3.70 31.88 -17.46
C LEU A 445 -5.17 31.44 -17.41
N GLN A 446 -5.70 30.96 -16.27
CA GLN A 446 -7.09 30.55 -16.09
C GLN A 446 -7.58 29.54 -17.14
N LEU A 447 -6.73 28.60 -17.52
CA LEU A 447 -7.05 27.60 -18.54
C LEU A 447 -8.24 26.73 -18.10
N ARG A 448 -9.26 26.65 -18.96
CA ARG A 448 -10.50 25.91 -18.69
C ARG A 448 -10.31 24.40 -18.80
N ASP A 449 -9.39 23.93 -19.65
CA ASP A 449 -9.14 22.50 -19.85
C ASP A 449 -7.77 22.11 -19.31
N LEU A 450 -7.71 21.88 -18.00
CA LEU A 450 -6.50 21.37 -17.33
C LEU A 450 -6.21 19.91 -17.68
N TYR A 451 -7.24 19.14 -18.09
CA TYR A 451 -7.05 17.76 -18.48
C TYR A 451 -6.30 17.63 -19.80
N ALA A 452 -6.59 18.54 -20.75
CA ALA A 452 -5.85 18.60 -22.00
C ALA A 452 -4.35 18.84 -21.79
N MET A 453 -3.97 19.58 -20.73
CA MET A 453 -2.56 19.90 -20.42
C MET A 453 -1.77 18.75 -19.79
N ARG A 454 -2.37 17.59 -19.52
CA ARG A 454 -1.75 16.46 -18.81
C ARG A 454 -0.45 15.97 -19.43
N HIS A 455 -0.34 16.00 -20.76
CA HIS A 455 0.84 15.53 -21.49
C HIS A 455 2.07 16.42 -21.23
N LEU A 456 1.86 17.74 -21.17
CA LEU A 456 2.93 18.67 -20.82
C LEU A 456 3.31 18.59 -19.35
N VAL A 457 2.34 18.34 -18.46
CA VAL A 457 2.58 18.13 -17.02
C VAL A 457 3.43 16.88 -16.79
N ILE A 458 3.20 15.78 -17.53
CA ILE A 458 4.01 14.56 -17.42
C ILE A 458 5.49 14.85 -17.77
N ILE A 459 5.76 15.62 -18.82
CA ILE A 459 7.13 16.03 -19.20
C ILE A 459 7.75 16.90 -18.11
N ALA A 460 7.00 17.87 -17.59
CA ALA A 460 7.47 18.74 -16.51
C ALA A 460 7.82 17.94 -15.24
N ASP A 461 6.95 17.01 -14.85
CA ASP A 461 7.16 16.12 -13.71
C ASP A 461 8.40 15.23 -13.89
N PHE A 462 8.56 14.66 -15.11
CA PHE A 462 9.73 13.84 -15.43
C PHE A 462 11.05 14.61 -15.24
N VAL A 463 11.11 15.81 -15.79
CA VAL A 463 12.31 16.65 -15.70
C VAL A 463 12.55 17.13 -14.29
N THR A 464 11.51 17.50 -13.55
CA THR A 464 11.59 17.94 -12.15
C THR A 464 12.10 16.82 -11.24
N LEU A 465 11.55 15.61 -11.38
CA LEU A 465 11.95 14.44 -10.58
C LEU A 465 13.39 14.05 -10.90
N LEU A 466 13.75 13.95 -12.17
CA LEU A 466 15.11 13.67 -12.63
C LEU A 466 16.12 14.69 -12.07
N ALA A 467 15.82 15.99 -12.21
CA ALA A 467 16.71 17.06 -11.74
C ALA A 467 16.80 17.16 -10.21
N THR A 468 15.82 16.67 -9.48
CA THR A 468 15.85 16.62 -8.04
C THR A 468 16.82 15.56 -7.52
N HIS A 469 16.90 14.42 -8.18
CA HIS A 469 17.59 13.24 -7.68
C HIS A 469 18.87 12.84 -8.45
N TYR A 470 19.26 13.54 -9.53
CA TYR A 470 20.42 13.14 -10.37
C TYR A 470 21.79 13.17 -9.65
N LYS A 471 21.89 13.88 -8.53
CA LYS A 471 23.09 13.98 -7.68
C LYS A 471 22.90 13.33 -6.31
N ASP A 472 21.91 12.49 -6.14
CA ASP A 472 21.77 11.73 -4.88
C ASP A 472 22.86 10.64 -4.83
N ASN A 473 24.03 11.02 -4.28
CA ASN A 473 25.24 10.19 -4.22
C ASN A 473 25.34 9.42 -2.90
N ARG A 474 24.22 9.02 -2.30
CA ARG A 474 24.25 8.23 -1.05
C ARG A 474 24.92 6.87 -1.24
N TYR A 475 24.75 6.29 -2.42
CA TYR A 475 25.35 5.02 -2.82
C TYR A 475 26.32 5.21 -4.00
N ALA A 476 27.11 4.18 -4.26
CA ALA A 476 28.04 4.17 -5.41
C ALA A 476 27.34 4.27 -6.77
N LEU A 477 26.04 3.90 -6.84
CA LEU A 477 25.21 3.99 -8.02
C LEU A 477 24.00 4.88 -7.77
N PRO A 478 23.50 5.61 -8.79
CA PRO A 478 22.31 6.44 -8.69
C PRO A 478 21.06 5.61 -8.41
N GLY A 479 20.13 6.15 -7.63
CA GLY A 479 18.83 5.52 -7.34
C GLY A 479 17.81 5.58 -8.50
N TYR A 480 18.20 6.14 -9.64
CA TYR A 480 17.38 6.25 -10.85
C TYR A 480 18.14 5.81 -12.09
N VAL A 481 17.39 5.36 -13.09
CA VAL A 481 17.89 5.04 -14.43
C VAL A 481 16.90 5.55 -15.49
N VAL A 482 17.41 6.08 -16.59
CA VAL A 482 16.59 6.48 -17.76
C VAL A 482 16.62 5.32 -18.76
N ILE A 483 15.44 4.78 -19.08
CA ILE A 483 15.28 3.61 -19.94
C ILE A 483 14.56 4.05 -21.22
N PHE A 484 15.16 3.71 -22.37
CA PHE A 484 14.62 3.90 -23.70
C PHE A 484 14.02 2.58 -24.18
N GLU A 485 12.70 2.52 -24.35
CA GLU A 485 11.96 1.36 -24.83
C GLU A 485 11.35 1.68 -26.19
N PRO A 486 11.93 1.18 -27.31
CA PRO A 486 11.36 1.35 -28.64
C PRO A 486 10.06 0.56 -28.79
N PHE A 487 9.31 0.85 -29.85
CA PHE A 487 8.11 0.09 -30.19
C PHE A 487 8.48 -1.39 -30.42
N ASP A 488 7.74 -2.29 -29.75
CA ASP A 488 7.83 -3.73 -29.92
C ASP A 488 6.54 -4.27 -30.54
N PRO A 489 6.56 -4.77 -31.79
CA PRO A 489 5.37 -5.33 -32.43
C PRO A 489 4.77 -6.53 -31.67
N GLN A 490 5.58 -7.25 -30.88
CA GLN A 490 5.11 -8.42 -30.12
C GLN A 490 4.35 -8.01 -28.86
N ASP A 491 4.58 -6.80 -28.36
CA ASP A 491 3.91 -6.24 -27.18
C ASP A 491 3.04 -5.01 -27.53
N ALA A 492 2.62 -4.91 -28.78
CA ALA A 492 1.89 -3.76 -29.31
C ALA A 492 0.55 -3.48 -28.59
N ILE A 493 -0.06 -4.51 -27.99
CA ILE A 493 -1.31 -4.38 -27.24
C ILE A 493 -1.05 -3.61 -25.93
N ASN A 494 0.03 -3.93 -25.21
CA ASN A 494 0.35 -3.31 -23.92
C ASN A 494 1.17 -2.02 -24.11
N ARG A 495 1.96 -1.93 -25.18
CA ARG A 495 2.85 -0.81 -25.50
C ARG A 495 2.69 -0.37 -26.96
N PRO A 496 1.64 0.41 -27.25
CA PRO A 496 1.36 0.84 -28.63
C PRO A 496 2.40 1.84 -29.18
N ASP A 497 3.16 2.49 -28.30
CA ASP A 497 4.11 3.55 -28.62
C ASP A 497 5.51 3.30 -28.01
N PRO A 498 6.59 3.84 -28.63
CA PRO A 498 7.87 3.97 -27.96
C PRO A 498 7.74 4.82 -26.68
N VAL A 499 8.44 4.43 -25.62
CA VAL A 499 8.37 5.13 -24.34
C VAL A 499 9.77 5.43 -23.78
N LEU A 500 9.85 6.58 -23.12
CA LEU A 500 10.97 6.99 -22.29
C LEU A 500 10.54 6.87 -20.82
N ARG A 501 11.24 6.05 -20.08
CA ARG A 501 10.94 5.79 -18.67
C ARG A 501 12.04 6.33 -17.77
N LEU A 502 11.68 7.11 -16.76
CA LEU A 502 12.51 7.38 -15.61
C LEU A 502 12.13 6.35 -14.53
N SER A 503 12.98 5.36 -14.35
CA SER A 503 12.72 4.25 -13.41
C SER A 503 13.51 4.47 -12.13
N CYS A 504 12.79 4.50 -11.00
CA CYS A 504 13.40 4.40 -9.69
C CYS A 504 13.86 2.96 -9.47
N VAL A 505 15.07 2.77 -8.93
CA VAL A 505 15.64 1.46 -8.60
C VAL A 505 15.86 1.28 -7.10
N ASP A 506 15.81 2.37 -6.32
CA ASP A 506 15.96 2.42 -4.87
C ASP A 506 14.61 2.72 -4.19
N ALA A 507 13.94 1.69 -3.69
CA ALA A 507 12.65 1.83 -2.99
C ALA A 507 12.77 2.70 -1.71
N SER A 508 13.94 2.78 -1.10
CA SER A 508 14.15 3.56 0.12
C SER A 508 13.95 5.06 -0.09
N MET A 509 14.12 5.57 -1.32
CA MET A 509 14.01 7.01 -1.62
C MET A 509 12.65 7.59 -1.27
N ALA A 510 11.57 6.84 -1.52
CA ALA A 510 10.21 7.27 -1.23
C ALA A 510 9.89 7.36 0.26
N VAL A 511 10.48 6.48 1.07
CA VAL A 511 10.14 6.30 2.49
C VAL A 511 11.23 6.76 3.46
N ARG A 512 12.41 7.10 2.98
CA ARG A 512 13.55 7.53 3.80
C ARG A 512 13.18 8.61 4.81
N GLY A 513 12.50 9.67 4.37
CA GLY A 513 12.09 10.76 5.25
C GLY A 513 11.06 10.34 6.32
N LEU A 514 10.38 9.19 6.14
CA LEU A 514 9.51 8.64 7.17
C LEU A 514 10.33 7.95 8.26
N PHE A 515 11.33 7.16 7.88
CA PHE A 515 12.17 6.45 8.85
C PHE A 515 13.07 7.40 9.64
N GLU A 516 13.54 8.48 9.02
CA GLU A 516 14.42 9.46 9.68
C GLU A 516 13.64 10.50 10.53
N GLY A 517 12.36 10.75 10.22
CA GLY A 517 11.62 11.90 10.77
C GLY A 517 10.53 11.59 11.78
N HIS A 518 10.11 10.33 11.94
CA HIS A 518 8.93 9.97 12.71
C HIS A 518 9.21 9.04 13.88
N HIS A 519 8.29 9.05 14.87
CA HIS A 519 8.44 8.27 16.09
C HIS A 519 8.60 6.79 15.81
N THR A 520 7.67 6.21 15.08
CA THR A 520 7.69 4.79 14.74
C THR A 520 7.01 4.52 13.40
N VAL A 521 7.64 3.70 12.58
CA VAL A 521 7.01 3.15 11.37
C VAL A 521 6.76 1.66 11.62
N VAL A 522 5.51 1.23 11.46
CA VAL A 522 5.06 -0.16 11.65
C VAL A 522 4.74 -0.76 10.28
N LEU A 523 5.52 -1.74 9.84
CA LEU A 523 5.18 -2.57 8.69
C LEU A 523 4.54 -3.85 9.18
N THR A 524 3.35 -4.16 8.70
CA THR A 524 2.63 -5.38 9.07
C THR A 524 1.95 -6.03 7.88
N SER A 525 1.99 -7.35 7.79
CA SER A 525 1.29 -8.15 6.78
C SER A 525 1.23 -9.62 7.19
N GLY A 526 0.49 -10.43 6.43
CA GLY A 526 0.47 -11.89 6.55
C GLY A 526 1.63 -12.61 5.88
N THR A 527 2.41 -11.91 5.04
CA THR A 527 3.42 -12.49 4.14
C THR A 527 4.64 -11.59 4.01
N LEU A 528 5.37 -11.36 5.11
CA LEU A 528 6.59 -10.55 5.13
C LEU A 528 7.87 -11.39 5.16
N SER A 529 7.77 -12.70 5.31
CA SER A 529 8.94 -13.57 5.38
C SER A 529 9.70 -13.66 4.04
N PRO A 530 11.05 -13.58 4.08
CA PRO A 530 11.91 -13.29 5.22
C PRO A 530 11.97 -11.79 5.57
N LEU A 531 11.88 -11.47 6.86
CA LEU A 531 11.72 -10.07 7.34
C LEU A 531 12.93 -9.17 7.05
N ASP A 532 14.12 -9.70 6.99
CA ASP A 532 15.37 -8.97 6.72
C ASP A 532 15.41 -8.34 5.32
N MET A 533 14.71 -8.93 4.35
CA MET A 533 14.64 -8.38 2.99
C MET A 533 14.03 -6.98 2.97
N TYR A 534 12.96 -6.74 3.73
CA TYR A 534 12.31 -5.41 3.79
C TYR A 534 13.22 -4.38 4.47
N ALA A 535 13.89 -4.77 5.55
CA ALA A 535 14.83 -3.89 6.24
C ALA A 535 15.99 -3.45 5.30
N ARG A 536 16.51 -4.37 4.49
CA ARG A 536 17.57 -4.09 3.49
C ARG A 536 17.04 -3.22 2.34
N MET A 537 15.90 -3.57 1.74
CA MET A 537 15.33 -2.85 0.59
C MET A 537 14.87 -1.44 0.92
N LEU A 538 14.33 -1.22 2.11
CA LEU A 538 13.81 0.09 2.55
C LEU A 538 14.82 0.90 3.37
N GLY A 539 15.99 0.34 3.68
CA GLY A 539 17.12 1.04 4.27
C GLY A 539 16.92 1.45 5.74
N PHE A 540 16.31 0.61 6.57
CA PHE A 540 16.11 0.87 7.99
C PHE A 540 16.48 -0.32 8.88
N VAL A 541 16.66 -0.06 10.18
CA VAL A 541 16.93 -1.10 11.18
C VAL A 541 15.71 -1.24 12.08
N PRO A 542 15.05 -2.41 12.11
CA PRO A 542 13.89 -2.62 12.97
C PRO A 542 14.30 -2.81 14.44
N ALA A 543 13.60 -2.14 15.35
CA ALA A 543 13.74 -2.36 16.80
C ALA A 543 13.03 -3.63 17.25
N VAL A 544 12.01 -4.04 16.49
CA VAL A 544 11.26 -5.30 16.66
C VAL A 544 11.01 -5.88 15.28
N ALA A 545 11.40 -7.14 15.08
CA ALA A 545 11.07 -7.92 13.88
C ALA A 545 10.61 -9.31 14.32
N LYS A 546 9.34 -9.63 14.09
CA LYS A 546 8.77 -10.89 14.56
C LYS A 546 7.71 -11.46 13.63
N SER A 547 7.79 -12.75 13.38
CA SER A 547 6.76 -13.56 12.72
C SER A 547 6.00 -14.37 13.78
N PHE A 548 4.67 -14.34 13.72
CA PHE A 548 3.81 -15.04 14.68
C PHE A 548 3.28 -16.34 14.09
N PRO A 549 3.25 -17.41 14.87
CA PRO A 549 2.62 -18.66 14.48
C PRO A 549 1.09 -18.49 14.42
N MET A 550 0.42 -19.40 13.73
CA MET A 550 -1.03 -19.51 13.77
C MET A 550 -1.46 -20.60 14.73
N THR A 551 -2.19 -20.20 15.76
CA THR A 551 -2.80 -21.15 16.71
C THR A 551 -4.12 -21.64 16.13
N LEU A 552 -4.21 -22.93 15.86
CA LEU A 552 -5.41 -23.59 15.32
C LEU A 552 -6.00 -24.54 16.35
N SER A 553 -7.32 -24.50 16.51
CA SER A 553 -8.07 -25.45 17.33
C SER A 553 -8.15 -26.83 16.67
N ARG A 554 -8.29 -26.85 15.35
CA ARG A 554 -8.18 -28.05 14.52
C ARG A 554 -7.40 -27.73 13.25
N ARG A 555 -7.03 -28.74 12.48
CA ARG A 555 -6.26 -28.60 11.24
C ARG A 555 -7.12 -28.04 10.10
N CYS A 556 -7.57 -26.79 10.23
CA CYS A 556 -8.42 -26.16 9.22
C CYS A 556 -7.68 -25.75 7.95
N ILE A 557 -6.35 -25.82 7.90
CA ILE A 557 -5.55 -25.61 6.71
C ILE A 557 -4.69 -26.81 6.38
N CYS A 558 -4.61 -27.15 5.11
CA CYS A 558 -3.80 -28.25 4.60
C CYS A 558 -2.90 -27.76 3.46
N PRO A 559 -1.70 -27.20 3.78
CA PRO A 559 -0.73 -26.81 2.76
C PRO A 559 0.04 -28.04 2.26
N VAL A 560 0.12 -28.19 0.93
CA VAL A 560 0.80 -29.31 0.25
C VAL A 560 1.62 -28.85 -0.93
N ILE A 561 2.73 -29.54 -1.22
CA ILE A 561 3.52 -29.32 -2.44
C ILE A 561 3.46 -30.60 -3.29
N VAL A 562 2.90 -30.46 -4.50
CA VAL A 562 2.81 -31.53 -5.49
C VAL A 562 3.97 -31.38 -6.46
N THR A 563 4.82 -32.38 -6.51
CA THR A 563 6.08 -32.36 -7.27
C THR A 563 6.10 -33.30 -8.46
N ARG A 564 5.22 -34.31 -8.47
CA ARG A 564 5.19 -35.37 -9.48
C ARG A 564 3.78 -35.65 -9.95
N SER A 565 3.71 -36.11 -11.23
CA SER A 565 2.48 -36.64 -11.81
C SER A 565 2.16 -38.04 -11.26
N THR A 566 1.03 -38.61 -11.66
CA THR A 566 0.67 -40.02 -11.46
C THR A 566 1.73 -40.97 -12.03
N GLU A 567 2.32 -40.62 -13.17
CA GLU A 567 3.39 -41.36 -13.84
C GLU A 567 4.77 -41.13 -13.23
N GLN A 568 4.85 -40.47 -12.06
CA GLN A 568 6.11 -40.11 -11.38
C GLN A 568 7.01 -39.14 -12.18
N ALA A 569 6.48 -38.48 -13.21
CA ALA A 569 7.18 -37.43 -13.93
C ALA A 569 7.17 -36.14 -13.10
N ASP A 570 8.30 -35.44 -13.09
CA ASP A 570 8.42 -34.16 -12.36
C ASP A 570 7.48 -33.09 -12.92
N LEU A 571 6.75 -32.44 -12.05
CA LEU A 571 5.90 -31.31 -12.40
C LEU A 571 6.70 -30.02 -12.26
N MET A 572 7.04 -29.42 -13.39
CA MET A 572 7.76 -28.17 -13.45
C MET A 572 7.17 -27.33 -14.58
N CYS A 573 6.63 -26.18 -14.22
CA CYS A 573 6.21 -25.19 -15.19
C CYS A 573 7.49 -24.59 -15.81
N GLU A 574 7.72 -24.82 -17.09
CA GLU A 574 8.80 -24.16 -17.79
C GLU A 574 8.50 -22.69 -17.99
N ASP A 575 9.45 -21.83 -17.61
CA ASP A 575 9.31 -20.40 -17.87
C ASP A 575 9.28 -20.18 -19.38
N LEU A 576 8.21 -19.55 -19.87
CA LEU A 576 8.00 -19.22 -21.29
C LEU A 576 9.15 -18.42 -21.92
N THR A 577 10.05 -17.89 -21.12
CA THR A 577 11.25 -17.16 -21.55
C THR A 577 12.37 -18.05 -22.08
N SER A 578 12.41 -19.33 -21.68
CA SER A 578 13.30 -20.30 -22.26
C SER A 578 12.78 -20.82 -23.61
N ALA A 579 11.48 -20.76 -23.82
CA ALA A 579 10.81 -21.29 -25.00
C ALA A 579 11.12 -20.54 -26.30
N TYR A 580 11.69 -19.33 -26.25
CA TYR A 580 12.15 -18.63 -27.45
C TYR A 580 13.45 -19.19 -28.04
N LYS A 581 14.20 -20.03 -27.31
CA LYS A 581 15.47 -20.62 -27.77
C LYS A 581 15.47 -22.11 -27.92
N VAL A 582 14.51 -22.81 -27.36
CA VAL A 582 14.41 -24.26 -27.50
C VAL A 582 13.01 -24.57 -28.03
N ARG A 583 12.93 -25.18 -29.21
CA ARG A 583 11.77 -25.98 -29.59
C ARG A 583 11.64 -27.08 -28.55
N VAL A 584 10.98 -26.74 -27.43
CA VAL A 584 10.65 -27.68 -26.39
C VAL A 584 9.76 -28.73 -27.05
N ASP A 585 10.13 -29.98 -26.89
CA ASP A 585 9.37 -31.11 -27.35
C ASP A 585 7.92 -30.92 -26.93
N ASP A 586 6.99 -30.71 -27.87
CA ASP A 586 5.56 -30.50 -27.66
C ASP A 586 4.94 -31.56 -26.72
N ARG A 587 5.62 -32.70 -26.57
CA ARG A 587 5.22 -33.81 -25.71
C ARG A 587 5.42 -33.56 -24.24
N LEU A 588 6.44 -32.80 -23.79
CA LEU A 588 6.69 -32.50 -22.37
C LEU A 588 5.70 -31.47 -21.84
N GLN A 589 5.45 -30.40 -22.58
CA GLN A 589 4.42 -29.40 -22.19
C GLN A 589 3.03 -30.02 -22.16
N SER A 590 2.71 -30.92 -23.11
CA SER A 590 1.44 -31.64 -23.07
C SER A 590 1.32 -32.58 -21.87
N GLY A 591 2.44 -33.12 -21.38
CA GLY A 591 2.50 -33.98 -20.19
C GLY A 591 2.18 -33.25 -18.89
N VAL A 592 2.78 -32.09 -18.65
CA VAL A 592 2.53 -31.25 -17.47
C VAL A 592 1.11 -30.70 -17.48
N SER A 593 0.64 -30.17 -18.61
CA SER A 593 -0.73 -29.68 -18.78
C SER A 593 -1.77 -30.78 -18.54
N ARG A 594 -1.51 -32.01 -18.99
CA ARG A 594 -2.35 -33.19 -18.76
C ARG A 594 -2.38 -33.59 -17.28
N ALA A 595 -1.23 -33.56 -16.60
CA ALA A 595 -1.14 -33.85 -15.17
C ALA A 595 -1.89 -32.81 -14.33
N TYR A 596 -1.82 -31.52 -14.71
CA TYR A 596 -2.61 -30.45 -14.07
C TYR A 596 -4.11 -30.68 -14.27
N ALA A 597 -4.55 -31.04 -15.47
CA ALA A 597 -5.95 -31.35 -15.76
C ALA A 597 -6.43 -32.55 -14.93
N GLY A 598 -5.67 -33.64 -14.89
CA GLY A 598 -5.97 -34.84 -14.13
C GLY A 598 -6.10 -34.57 -12.64
N LEU A 599 -5.17 -33.78 -12.07
CA LEU A 599 -5.23 -33.34 -10.68
C LEU A 599 -6.50 -32.49 -10.42
N LEU A 600 -6.79 -31.52 -11.29
CA LEU A 600 -7.94 -30.63 -11.11
C LEU A 600 -9.28 -31.38 -11.23
N LEU A 601 -9.39 -32.32 -12.14
CA LEU A 601 -10.58 -33.14 -12.26
C LEU A 601 -10.85 -33.97 -11.01
N GLN A 602 -9.81 -34.58 -10.44
CA GLN A 602 -9.93 -35.37 -9.21
C GLN A 602 -10.22 -34.48 -8.00
N LEU A 603 -9.60 -33.30 -7.93
CA LEU A 603 -9.92 -32.30 -6.91
C LEU A 603 -11.36 -31.79 -7.05
N ALA A 604 -11.85 -31.57 -8.27
CA ALA A 604 -13.23 -31.13 -8.50
C ALA A 604 -14.28 -32.14 -8.03
N GLN A 605 -13.93 -33.43 -8.00
CA GLN A 605 -14.79 -34.50 -7.44
C GLN A 605 -14.71 -34.59 -5.91
N THR A 606 -13.58 -34.23 -5.32
CA THR A 606 -13.30 -34.40 -3.88
C THR A 606 -13.59 -33.14 -3.07
N VAL A 607 -13.25 -31.97 -3.61
CA VAL A 607 -13.39 -30.65 -2.93
C VAL A 607 -14.81 -30.17 -3.01
N PRO A 608 -15.47 -29.84 -1.91
CA PRO A 608 -16.79 -29.21 -1.94
C PRO A 608 -16.69 -27.76 -2.46
N ASP A 609 -17.79 -27.23 -2.99
CA ASP A 609 -17.99 -25.82 -3.37
C ASP A 609 -16.90 -25.21 -4.28
N GLY A 610 -16.17 -24.22 -3.81
CA GLY A 610 -15.28 -23.40 -4.64
C GLY A 610 -13.84 -23.89 -4.70
N ILE A 611 -13.24 -23.86 -5.90
CA ILE A 611 -11.81 -24.08 -6.16
C ILE A 611 -11.28 -22.87 -6.91
N VAL A 612 -10.16 -22.31 -6.46
CA VAL A 612 -9.49 -21.20 -7.12
C VAL A 612 -8.13 -21.66 -7.64
N CYS A 613 -7.87 -21.47 -8.92
CA CYS A 613 -6.64 -21.87 -9.58
C CYS A 613 -5.86 -20.64 -10.05
N PHE A 614 -4.64 -20.48 -9.57
CA PHE A 614 -3.74 -19.42 -9.99
C PHE A 614 -2.68 -19.94 -10.95
N PHE A 615 -2.48 -19.21 -12.04
CA PHE A 615 -1.43 -19.45 -13.03
C PHE A 615 -0.36 -18.36 -12.95
N THR A 616 0.78 -18.57 -13.57
CA THR A 616 1.91 -17.63 -13.54
C THR A 616 1.65 -16.35 -14.35
N GLY A 617 0.78 -16.41 -15.39
CA GLY A 617 0.40 -15.26 -16.21
C GLY A 617 -0.72 -15.56 -17.19
N TYR A 618 -1.31 -14.53 -17.80
CA TYR A 618 -2.44 -14.66 -18.72
C TYR A 618 -2.13 -15.52 -19.95
N LYS A 619 -0.94 -15.34 -20.54
CA LYS A 619 -0.52 -16.12 -21.72
C LYS A 619 -0.45 -17.60 -21.38
N TYR A 620 0.22 -17.98 -20.30
CA TYR A 620 0.35 -19.35 -19.85
C TYR A 620 -1.02 -19.97 -19.50
N MET A 621 -1.87 -19.22 -18.78
CA MET A 621 -3.25 -19.65 -18.48
C MET A 621 -4.02 -19.94 -19.77
N GLY A 622 -3.93 -19.04 -20.76
CA GLY A 622 -4.61 -19.20 -22.05
C GLY A 622 -4.12 -20.44 -22.84
N GLU A 623 -2.82 -20.70 -22.87
CA GLU A 623 -2.23 -21.87 -23.51
C GLU A 623 -2.67 -23.18 -22.84
N VAL A 624 -2.65 -23.25 -21.51
CA VAL A 624 -3.10 -24.40 -20.75
C VAL A 624 -4.61 -24.65 -20.97
N MET A 625 -5.42 -23.59 -20.92
CA MET A 625 -6.87 -23.69 -21.16
C MET A 625 -7.20 -24.14 -22.58
N LEU A 626 -6.46 -23.64 -23.58
CA LEU A 626 -6.64 -24.05 -24.96
C LEU A 626 -6.30 -25.54 -25.16
N ASN A 627 -5.23 -26.00 -24.54
CA ASN A 627 -4.85 -27.42 -24.52
C ASN A 627 -5.95 -28.28 -23.87
N TRP A 628 -6.49 -27.86 -22.73
CA TRP A 628 -7.58 -28.54 -22.02
C TRP A 628 -8.89 -28.54 -22.82
N TYR A 629 -9.15 -27.47 -23.58
CA TYR A 629 -10.31 -27.41 -24.48
C TYR A 629 -10.21 -28.48 -25.59
N HIS A 630 -9.08 -28.53 -26.30
CA HIS A 630 -8.85 -29.48 -27.39
C HIS A 630 -8.79 -30.94 -26.88
N SER A 631 -8.28 -31.16 -25.69
CA SER A 631 -8.19 -32.50 -25.09
C SER A 631 -9.52 -32.92 -24.40
N GLY A 632 -10.53 -32.06 -24.37
CA GLY A 632 -11.85 -32.36 -23.77
C GLY A 632 -11.93 -32.24 -22.26
N TYR A 633 -10.84 -31.92 -21.56
CA TYR A 633 -10.81 -31.78 -20.09
C TYR A 633 -11.72 -30.66 -19.56
N LEU A 634 -11.84 -29.52 -20.25
CA LEU A 634 -12.76 -28.45 -19.84
C LEU A 634 -14.21 -28.89 -19.89
N ARG A 635 -14.57 -29.74 -20.86
CA ARG A 635 -15.93 -30.31 -20.97
C ARG A 635 -16.22 -31.24 -19.79
N GLU A 636 -15.26 -32.06 -19.38
CA GLU A 636 -15.44 -32.94 -18.23
C GLU A 636 -15.49 -32.14 -16.92
N LEU A 637 -14.62 -31.16 -16.77
CA LEU A 637 -14.61 -30.26 -15.60
C LEU A 637 -15.94 -29.50 -15.48
N SER A 638 -16.52 -29.04 -16.60
CA SER A 638 -17.80 -28.30 -16.59
C SER A 638 -19.00 -29.15 -16.14
N ARG A 639 -18.90 -30.48 -16.28
CA ARG A 639 -19.91 -31.42 -15.75
C ARG A 639 -19.87 -31.50 -14.23
N LEU A 640 -18.67 -31.33 -13.64
CA LEU A 640 -18.44 -31.40 -12.20
C LEU A 640 -18.71 -30.06 -11.54
N LYS A 641 -18.13 -28.96 -12.05
CA LYS A 641 -18.20 -27.60 -11.50
C LYS A 641 -18.30 -26.56 -12.61
N LEU A 642 -18.93 -25.42 -12.35
CA LEU A 642 -18.94 -24.30 -13.29
C LEU A 642 -17.55 -23.65 -13.40
N ILE A 643 -17.20 -23.17 -14.59
CA ILE A 643 -15.88 -22.59 -14.86
C ILE A 643 -16.03 -21.09 -15.06
N PHE A 644 -15.21 -20.32 -14.35
CA PHE A 644 -15.09 -18.87 -14.46
C PHE A 644 -13.62 -18.47 -14.65
N VAL A 645 -13.37 -17.39 -15.39
CA VAL A 645 -12.02 -16.98 -15.78
C VAL A 645 -11.84 -15.49 -15.53
N GLU A 646 -10.70 -15.11 -14.97
CA GLU A 646 -10.26 -13.72 -14.89
C GLU A 646 -9.81 -13.23 -16.27
N THR A 647 -10.33 -12.07 -16.69
CA THR A 647 -9.91 -11.38 -17.92
C THR A 647 -9.13 -10.10 -17.60
N GLN A 648 -8.53 -9.49 -18.62
CA GLN A 648 -7.88 -8.20 -18.46
C GLN A 648 -8.89 -7.07 -18.21
N ASP A 649 -10.15 -7.25 -18.60
CA ASP A 649 -11.23 -6.31 -18.29
C ASP A 649 -11.70 -6.41 -16.84
N VAL A 650 -11.87 -5.25 -16.19
CA VAL A 650 -12.27 -5.18 -14.77
C VAL A 650 -13.75 -5.52 -14.59
N ALA A 651 -14.59 -5.10 -15.53
CA ALA A 651 -16.04 -5.28 -15.44
C ALA A 651 -16.42 -6.75 -15.69
N GLU A 652 -15.82 -7.37 -16.70
CA GLU A 652 -15.99 -8.80 -16.98
C GLU A 652 -15.53 -9.68 -15.83
N THR A 653 -14.35 -9.36 -15.25
CA THR A 653 -13.82 -10.06 -14.09
C THR A 653 -14.74 -9.93 -12.87
N ALA A 654 -15.29 -8.74 -12.62
CA ALA A 654 -16.24 -8.52 -11.52
C ALA A 654 -17.54 -9.30 -11.70
N GLU A 655 -18.03 -9.42 -12.94
CA GLU A 655 -19.20 -10.22 -13.25
C GLU A 655 -18.92 -11.73 -13.10
N ALA A 656 -17.81 -12.22 -13.64
CA ALA A 656 -17.37 -13.60 -13.48
C ALA A 656 -17.30 -13.98 -11.99
N LEU A 657 -16.77 -13.09 -11.15
CA LEU A 657 -16.68 -13.31 -9.70
C LEU A 657 -18.07 -13.36 -9.03
N ARG A 658 -18.99 -12.48 -9.40
CA ARG A 658 -20.37 -12.53 -8.87
C ARG A 658 -21.05 -13.85 -9.21
N ASN A 659 -20.92 -14.30 -10.46
CA ASN A 659 -21.50 -15.55 -10.92
C ASN A 659 -20.82 -16.77 -10.29
N TYR A 660 -19.50 -16.72 -10.05
CA TYR A 660 -18.76 -17.72 -9.28
C TYR A 660 -19.33 -17.91 -7.87
N ARG A 661 -19.48 -16.80 -7.13
CA ARG A 661 -20.06 -16.82 -5.77
C ARG A 661 -21.46 -17.39 -5.77
N ARG A 662 -22.29 -16.95 -6.70
CA ARG A 662 -23.66 -17.48 -6.85
C ARG A 662 -23.67 -18.98 -7.14
N ALA A 663 -22.74 -19.48 -7.97
CA ALA A 663 -22.63 -20.92 -8.24
C ALA A 663 -22.25 -21.73 -7.00
N CYS A 664 -21.40 -21.18 -6.15
CA CYS A 664 -21.05 -21.78 -4.85
C CYS A 664 -22.24 -21.72 -3.88
N ASP A 665 -22.94 -20.58 -3.77
CA ASP A 665 -24.08 -20.38 -2.85
C ASP A 665 -25.22 -21.37 -3.11
N ILE A 666 -25.49 -21.72 -4.38
CA ILE A 666 -26.51 -22.69 -4.75
C ILE A 666 -26.05 -24.16 -4.66
N GLY A 667 -24.80 -24.41 -4.18
CA GLY A 667 -24.27 -25.77 -4.04
C GLY A 667 -23.85 -26.46 -5.33
N ARG A 668 -23.85 -25.77 -6.49
CA ARG A 668 -23.35 -26.33 -7.76
C ARG A 668 -21.86 -26.49 -7.74
N GLY A 669 -21.17 -25.63 -7.01
CA GLY A 669 -19.71 -25.50 -6.97
C GLY A 669 -19.12 -24.93 -8.26
N ALA A 670 -17.97 -24.32 -8.13
CA ALA A 670 -17.31 -23.65 -9.24
C ALA A 670 -15.78 -23.72 -9.15
N VAL A 671 -15.13 -23.57 -10.31
CA VAL A 671 -13.68 -23.38 -10.44
C VAL A 671 -13.46 -21.99 -11.01
N PHE A 672 -12.57 -21.22 -10.39
CA PHE A 672 -12.16 -19.90 -10.86
C PHE A 672 -10.71 -19.93 -11.32
N PHE A 673 -10.44 -19.60 -12.57
CA PHE A 673 -9.10 -19.48 -13.13
C PHE A 673 -8.64 -18.02 -13.07
N SER A 674 -7.48 -17.79 -12.47
CA SER A 674 -6.90 -16.48 -12.25
C SER A 674 -5.38 -16.52 -12.41
N ILE A 675 -4.72 -15.38 -12.28
CA ILE A 675 -3.26 -15.28 -12.34
C ILE A 675 -2.69 -14.77 -11.02
N ALA A 676 -1.47 -15.18 -10.69
CA ALA A 676 -0.83 -14.87 -9.42
C ALA A 676 -0.62 -13.36 -9.18
N ARG A 677 -0.46 -12.58 -10.25
CA ARG A 677 -0.29 -11.12 -10.20
C ARG A 677 -1.51 -10.38 -10.77
N GLY A 678 -2.68 -11.02 -10.70
CA GLY A 678 -3.94 -10.47 -11.18
C GLY A 678 -4.72 -9.71 -10.13
N LYS A 679 -5.80 -9.10 -10.58
CA LYS A 679 -6.72 -8.31 -9.74
C LYS A 679 -7.36 -9.14 -8.63
N ILE A 680 -7.60 -10.42 -8.91
CA ILE A 680 -8.19 -11.39 -7.99
C ILE A 680 -7.20 -11.76 -6.87
N ALA A 681 -5.93 -12.01 -7.23
CA ALA A 681 -4.90 -12.38 -6.26
C ALA A 681 -4.64 -11.28 -5.21
N GLU A 682 -4.83 -10.02 -5.57
CA GLU A 682 -4.44 -8.88 -4.73
C GLU A 682 -5.59 -8.25 -3.92
N GLY A 683 -6.85 -8.40 -4.34
CA GLY A 683 -7.95 -7.62 -3.74
C GLY A 683 -9.17 -8.42 -3.29
N ILE A 684 -9.25 -9.73 -3.60
CA ILE A 684 -10.47 -10.51 -3.41
C ILE A 684 -10.27 -11.63 -2.42
N ASP A 685 -11.23 -11.78 -1.53
CA ASP A 685 -11.26 -12.82 -0.52
C ASP A 685 -12.18 -13.95 -0.95
N PHE A 686 -11.71 -15.19 -0.77
CA PHE A 686 -12.48 -16.41 -0.99
C PHE A 686 -12.77 -17.06 0.36
N ASP A 687 -13.48 -16.34 1.21
CA ASP A 687 -13.92 -16.81 2.52
C ASP A 687 -14.95 -17.92 2.44
N ARG A 688 -15.15 -18.65 3.54
CA ARG A 688 -16.14 -19.71 3.69
C ARG A 688 -16.02 -20.78 2.61
N HIS A 689 -17.13 -21.05 1.90
CA HIS A 689 -17.23 -22.09 0.86
C HIS A 689 -16.72 -21.62 -0.52
N TYR A 690 -16.33 -20.33 -0.67
CA TYR A 690 -15.81 -19.85 -1.94
C TYR A 690 -14.38 -20.28 -2.24
N GLY A 691 -13.59 -20.64 -1.22
CA GLY A 691 -12.16 -20.99 -1.36
C GLY A 691 -11.76 -22.27 -0.64
N ARG A 692 -12.49 -23.39 -0.84
CA ARG A 692 -12.16 -24.66 -0.20
C ARG A 692 -10.81 -25.25 -0.63
N ALA A 693 -10.40 -24.98 -1.86
CA ALA A 693 -9.05 -25.27 -2.33
C ALA A 693 -8.51 -24.12 -3.17
N VAL A 694 -7.27 -23.75 -2.93
CA VAL A 694 -6.51 -22.84 -3.79
C VAL A 694 -5.32 -23.60 -4.35
N VAL A 695 -5.21 -23.60 -5.67
CA VAL A 695 -4.18 -24.31 -6.43
C VAL A 695 -3.30 -23.29 -7.14
N MET A 696 -1.99 -23.32 -6.90
CA MET A 696 -1.00 -22.53 -7.63
C MET A 696 -0.26 -23.41 -8.63
N PHE A 697 -0.49 -23.21 -9.91
CA PHE A 697 0.19 -23.91 -11.00
C PHE A 697 1.45 -23.15 -11.42
N GLY A 698 2.61 -23.72 -11.10
CA GLY A 698 3.92 -23.15 -11.38
C GLY A 698 4.38 -22.10 -10.35
N VAL A 699 5.63 -21.67 -10.47
CA VAL A 699 6.24 -20.65 -9.63
C VAL A 699 6.11 -19.30 -10.33
N PRO A 700 5.44 -18.28 -9.73
CA PRO A 700 5.13 -17.01 -10.38
C PRO A 700 6.33 -16.05 -10.39
N PHE A 701 7.39 -16.39 -11.12
CA PHE A 701 8.54 -15.52 -11.30
C PHE A 701 8.18 -14.25 -12.05
N LEU A 702 8.92 -13.18 -11.76
CA LEU A 702 8.88 -11.95 -12.54
C LEU A 702 9.44 -12.20 -13.96
N PRO A 703 8.87 -11.54 -15.00
CA PRO A 703 9.35 -11.68 -16.37
C PRO A 703 10.86 -11.36 -16.46
N PRO A 704 11.68 -12.24 -17.05
CA PRO A 704 13.12 -12.01 -17.12
C PRO A 704 13.50 -10.90 -18.11
N ASP A 705 12.62 -10.55 -19.04
CA ASP A 705 12.87 -9.54 -20.07
C ASP A 705 12.45 -8.12 -19.68
N ASP A 706 11.83 -7.95 -18.51
CA ASP A 706 11.47 -6.64 -18.00
C ASP A 706 12.73 -5.82 -17.68
N ARG A 707 12.92 -4.71 -18.39
CA ARG A 707 14.12 -3.86 -18.31
C ARG A 707 14.21 -3.09 -17.01
N PRO A 708 13.15 -2.40 -16.55
CA PRO A 708 13.13 -1.78 -15.24
C PRO A 708 13.57 -2.74 -14.14
N LEU A 709 13.08 -3.97 -14.18
CA LEU A 709 13.46 -5.01 -13.23
C LEU A 709 14.94 -5.39 -13.36
N LYS A 710 15.45 -5.56 -14.58
CA LYS A 710 16.88 -5.87 -14.79
C LYS A 710 17.79 -4.79 -14.20
N GLU A 711 17.47 -3.53 -14.40
CA GLU A 711 18.27 -2.43 -13.84
C GLU A 711 18.13 -2.34 -12.31
N ARG A 712 16.92 -2.57 -11.76
CA ARG A 712 16.71 -2.66 -10.32
C ARG A 712 17.54 -3.79 -9.69
N LEU A 713 17.56 -4.97 -10.31
CA LEU A 713 18.32 -6.13 -9.82
C LEU A 713 19.83 -5.88 -9.83
N LYS A 714 20.37 -5.28 -10.89
CA LYS A 714 21.77 -4.87 -10.96
C LYS A 714 22.14 -3.90 -9.83
N TRP A 715 21.25 -2.90 -9.60
CA TRP A 715 21.44 -1.94 -8.53
C TRP A 715 21.38 -2.61 -7.15
N MET A 716 20.41 -3.48 -6.92
CA MET A 716 20.25 -4.22 -5.65
C MET A 716 21.45 -5.11 -5.35
N GLU A 717 21.99 -5.78 -6.36
CA GLU A 717 23.20 -6.62 -6.22
C GLU A 717 24.42 -5.78 -5.87
N ALA A 718 24.63 -4.67 -6.59
CA ALA A 718 25.80 -3.81 -6.40
C ALA A 718 25.76 -3.01 -5.09
N VAL A 719 24.57 -2.56 -4.66
CA VAL A 719 24.42 -1.64 -3.51
C VAL A 719 23.99 -2.36 -2.23
N LEU A 720 23.03 -3.27 -2.32
CA LEU A 720 22.45 -3.96 -1.17
C LEU A 720 23.01 -5.37 -0.97
N GLY A 721 23.78 -5.89 -1.92
CA GLY A 721 24.28 -7.26 -1.89
C GLY A 721 23.14 -8.31 -1.99
N ILE A 722 22.00 -7.96 -2.60
CA ILE A 722 20.87 -8.86 -2.84
C ILE A 722 21.01 -9.40 -4.28
N THR A 723 21.30 -10.68 -4.43
CA THR A 723 21.49 -11.28 -5.76
C THR A 723 20.18 -11.40 -6.53
N ASP A 724 20.25 -11.43 -7.87
CA ASP A 724 19.10 -11.63 -8.75
C ASP A 724 18.27 -12.86 -8.34
N SER A 725 18.95 -14.00 -8.13
CA SER A 725 18.28 -15.24 -7.70
C SER A 725 17.61 -15.11 -6.33
N GLU A 726 18.24 -14.42 -5.37
CA GLU A 726 17.67 -14.20 -4.03
C GLU A 726 16.40 -13.41 -4.09
N PHE A 727 16.37 -12.29 -4.86
CA PHE A 727 15.20 -11.44 -5.01
C PHE A 727 14.07 -12.13 -5.78
N ARG A 728 14.37 -12.76 -6.93
CA ARG A 728 13.34 -13.46 -7.73
C ARG A 728 12.68 -14.59 -6.95
N ASN A 729 13.46 -15.36 -6.19
CA ASN A 729 12.93 -16.41 -5.33
C ASN A 729 12.09 -15.85 -4.18
N PHE A 730 12.52 -14.72 -3.59
CA PHE A 730 11.75 -14.02 -2.57
C PHE A 730 10.42 -13.55 -3.10
N ASP A 731 10.41 -12.82 -4.20
CA ASP A 731 9.22 -12.26 -4.79
C ASP A 731 8.24 -13.35 -5.28
N ALA A 732 8.71 -14.38 -5.95
CA ALA A 732 7.88 -15.49 -6.42
C ALA A 732 7.20 -16.26 -5.27
N VAL A 733 7.93 -16.52 -4.18
CA VAL A 733 7.36 -17.19 -3.00
C VAL A 733 6.40 -16.28 -2.26
N ARG A 734 6.68 -14.97 -2.17
CA ARG A 734 5.78 -13.95 -1.62
C ARG A 734 4.44 -13.96 -2.35
N GLN A 735 4.46 -13.90 -3.69
CA GLN A 735 3.25 -13.93 -4.52
C GLN A 735 2.47 -15.25 -4.40
N ALA A 736 3.17 -16.38 -4.45
CA ALA A 736 2.54 -17.68 -4.25
C ALA A 736 1.86 -17.78 -2.87
N SER A 737 2.54 -17.30 -1.81
CA SER A 737 1.99 -17.29 -0.45
C SER A 737 0.76 -16.42 -0.31
N GLN A 738 0.71 -15.28 -1.02
CA GLN A 738 -0.48 -14.43 -1.07
C GLN A 738 -1.66 -15.12 -1.73
N CYS A 739 -1.41 -15.80 -2.87
CA CYS A 739 -2.45 -16.55 -3.58
C CYS A 739 -3.04 -17.65 -2.71
N ILE A 740 -2.19 -18.53 -2.14
CA ILE A 740 -2.68 -19.64 -1.33
C ILE A 740 -3.24 -19.18 0.03
N GLY A 741 -2.77 -18.06 0.56
CA GLY A 741 -3.29 -17.44 1.78
C GLY A 741 -4.73 -16.94 1.69
N ARG A 742 -5.30 -16.82 0.48
CA ARG A 742 -6.68 -16.41 0.26
C ARG A 742 -7.73 -17.44 0.71
N VAL A 743 -7.32 -18.66 1.01
CA VAL A 743 -8.16 -19.71 1.60
C VAL A 743 -8.76 -19.29 2.93
N LEU A 744 -8.07 -18.46 3.70
CA LEU A 744 -8.37 -18.19 5.10
C LEU A 744 -8.65 -16.71 5.32
N ARG A 745 -9.86 -16.41 5.84
CA ARG A 745 -10.23 -15.08 6.36
C ARG A 745 -10.64 -15.12 7.82
N ASN A 746 -11.19 -16.23 8.26
CA ASN A 746 -11.55 -16.47 9.65
C ASN A 746 -10.95 -17.80 10.10
N LYS A 747 -10.71 -17.96 11.40
CA LYS A 747 -10.22 -19.23 11.94
C LYS A 747 -11.24 -20.38 11.84
N THR A 748 -12.49 -20.06 11.55
CA THR A 748 -13.54 -21.03 11.25
C THR A 748 -13.52 -21.51 9.79
N ASP A 749 -12.80 -20.79 8.90
CA ASP A 749 -12.64 -21.22 7.52
C ASP A 749 -11.70 -22.41 7.46
N TYR A 750 -11.90 -23.26 6.47
CA TYR A 750 -11.03 -24.39 6.21
C TYR A 750 -10.80 -24.57 4.70
N GLY A 751 -9.64 -25.05 4.34
CA GLY A 751 -9.32 -25.32 2.94
C GLY A 751 -7.89 -25.80 2.71
N MET A 752 -7.65 -26.25 1.49
CA MET A 752 -6.35 -26.72 1.03
C MET A 752 -5.58 -25.62 0.31
N MET A 753 -4.26 -25.61 0.54
CA MET A 753 -3.28 -24.76 -0.10
C MET A 753 -2.36 -25.62 -0.93
N ILE A 754 -2.52 -25.67 -2.25
CA ILE A 754 -1.84 -26.61 -3.13
C ILE A 754 -0.84 -25.88 -4.02
N LEU A 755 0.45 -26.16 -3.84
CA LEU A 755 1.54 -25.63 -4.66
C LEU A 755 1.96 -26.71 -5.65
N VAL A 756 1.69 -26.52 -6.93
CA VAL A 756 1.93 -27.55 -7.97
C VAL A 756 3.14 -27.16 -8.80
N ASP A 757 4.31 -27.40 -8.26
CA ASP A 757 5.61 -27.28 -8.95
C ASP A 757 6.72 -27.85 -8.06
N ARG A 758 7.60 -28.70 -8.62
CA ARG A 758 8.73 -29.29 -7.92
C ARG A 758 9.65 -28.26 -7.27
N ARG A 759 9.81 -27.09 -7.89
CA ARG A 759 10.70 -26.02 -7.41
C ARG A 759 10.31 -25.49 -6.02
N PHE A 760 9.04 -25.59 -5.60
CA PHE A 760 8.64 -25.21 -4.24
C PHE A 760 9.19 -26.12 -3.14
N SER A 761 9.55 -27.38 -3.47
CA SER A 761 10.16 -28.29 -2.51
C SER A 761 11.63 -27.98 -2.21
N LEU A 762 12.28 -27.17 -3.06
CA LEU A 762 13.67 -26.77 -2.89
C LEU A 762 13.87 -25.90 -1.64
N PRO A 763 14.98 -26.12 -0.89
CA PRO A 763 15.23 -25.41 0.38
C PRO A 763 15.26 -23.88 0.28
N ASP A 764 15.74 -23.35 -0.85
CA ASP A 764 15.85 -21.90 -1.11
C ASP A 764 14.48 -21.21 -1.21
N LYS A 765 13.45 -21.92 -1.66
CA LYS A 765 12.07 -21.41 -1.71
C LYS A 765 11.28 -21.75 -0.45
N ARG A 766 11.42 -23.00 0.03
CA ARG A 766 10.71 -23.46 1.21
C ARG A 766 11.02 -22.61 2.45
N LYS A 767 12.28 -22.18 2.63
CA LYS A 767 12.69 -21.29 3.71
C LYS A 767 12.09 -19.87 3.65
N LYS A 768 11.61 -19.46 2.49
CA LYS A 768 10.99 -18.13 2.26
C LYS A 768 9.47 -18.16 2.43
N LEU A 769 8.86 -19.34 2.61
CA LEU A 769 7.44 -19.43 2.95
C LEU A 769 7.19 -18.83 4.33
N PRO A 770 6.07 -18.11 4.53
CA PRO A 770 5.65 -17.64 5.84
C PRO A 770 5.64 -18.77 6.88
N GLY A 771 6.14 -18.48 8.07
CA GLY A 771 6.30 -19.48 9.12
C GLY A 771 5.00 -20.21 9.47
N TRP A 772 3.86 -19.50 9.45
CA TRP A 772 2.55 -20.06 9.74
C TRP A 772 2.05 -21.08 8.70
N ILE A 773 2.48 -20.95 7.41
CA ILE A 773 2.20 -21.93 6.35
C ILE A 773 3.17 -23.10 6.49
N ALA A 774 4.47 -22.81 6.60
CA ALA A 774 5.51 -23.82 6.64
C ALA A 774 5.35 -24.81 7.79
N GLN A 775 4.94 -24.34 8.99
CA GLN A 775 4.69 -25.18 10.15
C GLN A 775 3.55 -26.17 9.95
N GLN A 776 2.54 -25.86 9.17
CA GLN A 776 1.40 -26.74 8.88
C GLN A 776 1.66 -27.74 7.74
N MET A 777 2.70 -27.50 6.94
CA MET A 777 3.04 -28.33 5.79
C MET A 777 3.62 -29.69 6.18
N ARG A 778 4.33 -29.77 7.30
CA ARG A 778 4.98 -30.99 7.84
C ARG A 778 5.74 -31.76 6.72
N ASP A 779 5.35 -33.05 6.49
CA ASP A 779 5.98 -33.93 5.51
C ASP A 779 5.37 -33.84 4.10
N ASN A 780 4.32 -33.00 3.92
CA ASN A 780 3.59 -32.85 2.67
C ASN A 780 4.34 -31.97 1.64
N THR A 781 5.64 -32.17 1.50
CA THR A 781 6.53 -31.31 0.70
C THR A 781 6.99 -31.94 -0.63
N ASN A 782 6.64 -33.22 -0.89
CA ASN A 782 7.07 -33.94 -2.09
C ASN A 782 6.02 -35.00 -2.48
N LEU A 783 4.84 -34.55 -2.90
CA LEU A 783 3.72 -35.42 -3.19
C LEU A 783 3.55 -35.68 -4.68
N SER A 784 2.98 -36.86 -5.01
CA SER A 784 2.37 -37.10 -6.32
C SER A 784 0.96 -36.51 -6.38
N THR A 785 0.41 -36.40 -7.58
CA THR A 785 -0.97 -35.95 -7.79
C THR A 785 -1.99 -36.85 -7.06
N GLU A 786 -1.78 -38.15 -7.06
CA GLU A 786 -2.62 -39.11 -6.34
C GLU A 786 -2.55 -38.98 -4.83
N ALA A 787 -1.33 -38.82 -4.29
CA ALA A 787 -1.14 -38.60 -2.87
C ALA A 787 -1.81 -37.30 -2.40
N CYS A 788 -1.75 -36.24 -3.21
CA CYS A 788 -2.46 -35.00 -2.93
C CYS A 788 -3.99 -35.20 -2.86
N VAL A 789 -4.57 -35.95 -3.80
CA VAL A 789 -6.01 -36.24 -3.81
C VAL A 789 -6.42 -37.12 -2.64
N SER A 790 -5.61 -38.10 -2.23
CA SER A 790 -5.87 -38.90 -1.02
C SER A 790 -5.90 -38.03 0.22
N ILE A 791 -4.89 -37.16 0.38
CA ILE A 791 -4.83 -36.18 1.51
C ILE A 791 -6.06 -35.25 1.46
N ALA A 792 -6.47 -34.82 0.27
CA ALA A 792 -7.65 -33.97 0.11
C ALA A 792 -8.92 -34.68 0.61
N ARG A 793 -9.10 -35.94 0.24
CA ARG A 793 -10.24 -36.72 0.67
C ARG A 793 -10.31 -36.86 2.18
N ASP A 794 -9.18 -37.24 2.81
CA ASP A 794 -9.08 -37.40 4.25
C ASP A 794 -9.34 -36.07 4.99
N PHE A 795 -8.74 -34.99 4.48
CA PHE A 795 -8.94 -33.64 5.04
C PHE A 795 -10.38 -33.18 4.98
N PHE A 796 -11.06 -33.32 3.84
CA PHE A 796 -12.46 -32.88 3.73
C PHE A 796 -13.43 -33.78 4.49
N VAL A 797 -13.14 -35.07 4.64
CA VAL A 797 -13.91 -35.95 5.54
C VAL A 797 -13.76 -35.51 7.00
N GLU A 798 -12.52 -35.15 7.43
CA GLU A 798 -12.29 -34.61 8.76
C GLU A 798 -13.02 -33.27 8.98
N MET A 799 -12.97 -32.36 7.99
CA MET A 799 -13.65 -31.06 8.07
C MET A 799 -15.17 -31.14 8.03
N ALA A 800 -15.75 -32.19 7.44
CA ALA A 800 -17.19 -32.43 7.40
C ALA A 800 -17.76 -32.89 8.75
N GLN A 801 -16.91 -33.30 9.69
CA GLN A 801 -17.35 -33.67 11.04
C GLN A 801 -17.89 -32.44 11.80
N PRO A 802 -18.91 -32.60 12.66
CA PRO A 802 -19.45 -31.52 13.45
C PRO A 802 -18.34 -30.78 14.24
N TRP A 803 -18.34 -29.47 14.17
CA TRP A 803 -17.43 -28.64 14.95
C TRP A 803 -18.02 -28.37 16.33
N ASP A 804 -17.35 -28.83 17.38
CA ASP A 804 -17.73 -28.58 18.74
C ASP A 804 -17.09 -27.28 19.22
N GLN A 805 -17.89 -26.21 19.23
CA GLN A 805 -17.43 -24.87 19.60
C GLN A 805 -16.78 -24.84 21.00
N MET A 806 -17.33 -25.57 21.95
CA MET A 806 -16.80 -25.60 23.33
C MET A 806 -15.48 -26.35 23.43
N LYS A 807 -15.32 -27.46 22.71
CA LYS A 807 -14.09 -28.24 22.72
C LYS A 807 -12.98 -27.58 21.90
N ASP A 808 -13.33 -27.01 20.76
CA ASP A 808 -12.37 -26.54 19.79
C ASP A 808 -11.94 -25.09 20.04
N LEU A 809 -12.82 -24.20 20.52
CA LEU A 809 -12.47 -22.83 20.89
C LEU A 809 -11.78 -22.72 22.24
N GLY A 810 -12.22 -23.48 23.24
CA GLY A 810 -11.72 -23.37 24.60
C GLY A 810 -10.24 -23.69 24.83
N ARG A 811 -9.57 -24.30 23.82
CA ARG A 811 -8.12 -24.61 23.90
C ARG A 811 -7.24 -23.53 23.30
N THR A 812 -7.80 -22.60 22.53
CA THR A 812 -7.03 -21.65 21.71
C THR A 812 -7.43 -20.21 21.88
N LEU A 813 -8.48 -19.93 22.64
CA LEU A 813 -8.94 -18.58 22.93
C LEU A 813 -8.71 -18.26 24.41
N PHE A 814 -8.25 -17.05 24.66
CA PHE A 814 -8.18 -16.51 25.99
C PHE A 814 -9.46 -15.71 26.27
N ASP A 815 -10.16 -16.10 27.34
CA ASP A 815 -11.16 -15.30 28.01
C ASP A 815 -10.50 -14.43 29.11
N GLU A 816 -11.29 -13.68 29.84
CA GLU A 816 -10.78 -12.83 30.94
C GLU A 816 -10.05 -13.63 32.00
N ALA A 817 -10.50 -14.84 32.33
CA ALA A 817 -9.87 -15.71 33.32
C ALA A 817 -8.50 -16.24 32.84
N ALA A 818 -8.42 -16.66 31.59
CA ALA A 818 -7.17 -17.10 30.98
C ALA A 818 -6.15 -15.96 30.85
N LEU A 819 -6.60 -14.72 30.56
CA LEU A 819 -5.74 -13.53 30.52
C LEU A 819 -5.13 -13.22 31.88
N ALA A 820 -5.87 -13.40 32.97
CA ALA A 820 -5.36 -13.22 34.31
C ALA A 820 -4.21 -14.20 34.62
N THR A 821 -4.32 -15.46 34.18
CA THR A 821 -3.24 -16.47 34.34
C THR A 821 -2.02 -16.20 33.48
N GLN A 822 -2.17 -15.48 32.36
CA GLN A 822 -1.07 -15.09 31.45
C GLN A 822 -0.36 -13.79 31.88
N GLY A 823 -0.65 -13.27 33.10
CA GLY A 823 -0.08 -12.04 33.61
C GLY A 823 -0.68 -10.77 32.95
N ALA A 824 -1.80 -10.90 32.21
CA ALA A 824 -2.61 -9.76 31.76
C ALA A 824 -3.69 -9.53 32.84
N MET A 825 -3.70 -8.35 33.45
CA MET A 825 -4.70 -8.00 34.47
C MET A 825 -6.05 -7.72 33.84
N VAL A 826 -7.12 -8.16 34.50
CA VAL A 826 -8.50 -7.93 34.08
C VAL A 826 -9.06 -6.67 34.75
N GLN A 827 -10.09 -6.08 34.17
CA GLN A 827 -10.79 -4.93 34.73
C GLN A 827 -11.28 -5.24 36.18
N GLY A 828 -10.82 -4.46 37.15
CA GLY A 828 -11.09 -4.66 38.59
C GLY A 828 -9.85 -4.98 39.40
N SER A 829 -8.78 -5.43 38.76
CA SER A 829 -7.48 -5.67 39.39
C SER A 829 -6.45 -4.63 38.95
N GLU A 830 -6.78 -3.35 39.14
CA GLU A 830 -5.85 -2.25 38.82
C GLU A 830 -4.62 -2.33 39.73
N PRO A 831 -3.40 -2.22 39.21
CA PRO A 831 -2.21 -2.21 40.04
C PRO A 831 -2.31 -1.14 41.12
N PRO A 832 -1.92 -1.43 42.38
CA PRO A 832 -2.00 -0.47 43.48
C PRO A 832 -1.29 0.85 43.19
N GLU A 833 -0.26 0.80 42.38
CA GLU A 833 0.52 2.00 41.94
C GLU A 833 -0.25 2.93 40.99
N LEU A 834 -1.13 2.39 40.15
CA LEU A 834 -2.00 3.18 39.27
C LEU A 834 -3.19 3.77 39.99
N ALA A 835 -3.77 3.02 40.94
CA ALA A 835 -4.82 3.51 41.84
C ALA A 835 -4.30 4.66 42.73
N ALA A 836 -3.06 4.55 43.22
CA ALA A 836 -2.43 5.60 44.02
C ALA A 836 -2.18 6.91 43.22
N ARG A 837 -1.87 6.81 41.93
CA ARG A 837 -1.69 8.00 41.06
C ARG A 837 -2.99 8.75 40.75
N ARG A 838 -4.14 8.10 40.76
CA ARG A 838 -5.46 8.76 40.58
C ARG A 838 -5.93 9.53 41.80
N HIS A 839 -5.47 9.16 42.98
CA HIS A 839 -5.81 9.82 44.27
C HIS A 839 -4.77 10.83 44.71
N ALA A 840 -3.66 10.99 43.98
CA ALA A 840 -2.75 12.09 44.21
C ALA A 840 -3.38 13.41 43.65
N THR A 841 -3.91 14.19 44.54
CA THR A 841 -4.37 15.55 44.28
C THR A 841 -3.31 16.34 43.54
N PRO A 842 -3.64 17.16 42.52
CA PRO A 842 -2.67 18.02 41.86
C PRO A 842 -2.06 18.97 42.90
N LEU A 843 -0.77 18.84 43.16
CA LEU A 843 -0.01 19.80 43.94
C LEU A 843 -0.10 21.16 43.24
N ALA A 844 -0.55 22.14 43.97
CA ALA A 844 -0.72 23.53 43.56
C ALA A 844 0.58 24.07 42.94
N ILE A 845 0.49 24.55 41.72
CA ILE A 845 1.53 25.32 41.03
C ILE A 845 1.59 26.68 41.71
N GLY A 846 2.63 26.91 42.52
CA GLY A 846 2.85 28.23 43.13
C GLY A 846 3.93 28.24 44.22
N ALA A 847 5.21 28.06 43.85
CA ALA A 847 6.32 28.59 44.65
C ALA A 847 7.54 28.82 43.75
N PRO A 848 8.29 29.91 43.92
CA PRO A 848 9.34 30.33 43.00
C PRO A 848 10.65 29.59 43.24
N ILE A 849 11.38 29.44 42.14
CA ILE A 849 12.72 28.83 42.03
C ILE A 849 13.71 29.70 42.77
N PRO A 850 14.52 29.17 43.70
CA PRO A 850 15.71 29.88 44.20
C PRO A 850 16.88 29.70 43.25
N THR A 851 17.52 30.83 42.96
CA THR A 851 18.75 30.99 42.20
C THR A 851 19.95 30.33 42.89
N ALA A 852 20.82 29.76 42.07
CA ALA A 852 22.10 29.15 42.45
C ALA A 852 23.05 30.15 43.16
N ALA A 853 23.70 29.69 44.24
CA ALA A 853 24.93 30.25 44.74
C ALA A 853 25.92 29.13 45.08
N GLU A 854 27.11 29.39 44.71
CA GLU A 854 28.33 28.59 44.77
C GLU A 854 28.68 27.97 46.14
N GLY A 855 29.31 26.79 46.10
CA GLY A 855 29.95 26.28 47.30
C GLY A 855 30.56 24.90 47.10
N GLY A 856 31.87 24.84 46.94
CA GLY A 856 32.66 23.64 46.73
C GLY A 856 32.77 22.75 47.96
N GLY A 857 33.20 21.50 47.77
CA GLY A 857 33.61 20.61 48.88
C GLY A 857 33.68 19.15 48.49
N ARG A 858 34.88 18.73 48.08
CA ARG A 858 35.62 17.50 48.36
C ARG A 858 34.91 16.15 48.48
N PHE A 859 35.40 15.24 47.64
CA PHE A 859 35.42 13.77 47.83
C PHE A 859 36.15 13.37 49.13
N PRO A 860 35.84 12.22 49.72
CA PRO A 860 36.94 11.35 50.14
C PRO A 860 36.85 9.94 49.51
N ALA A 861 38.07 9.40 49.43
CA ALA A 861 38.45 8.11 48.82
C ALA A 861 38.29 6.92 49.76
N ALA A 862 38.14 5.77 49.14
CA ALA A 862 38.70 4.44 49.34
C ALA A 862 38.81 3.82 50.77
N ALA A 863 38.40 2.57 50.85
CA ALA A 863 39.23 1.43 51.36
C ALA A 863 38.49 0.10 51.11
N ASP A 864 39.16 -0.78 50.37
CA ASP A 864 39.68 -2.12 50.69
C ASP A 864 38.62 -3.20 51.05
N GLY A 865 38.66 -4.38 50.58
CA GLY A 865 39.72 -5.21 49.99
C GLY A 865 39.25 -6.67 49.86
N SER A 866 40.09 -7.47 49.23
CA SER A 866 40.23 -8.94 49.18
C SER A 866 39.31 -9.64 48.16
N ALA A 867 39.82 -10.14 47.15
CA ALA A 867 40.89 -11.08 46.74
C ALA A 867 40.36 -12.49 46.46
N MET A 868 40.82 -13.02 45.38
CA MET A 868 41.06 -14.39 44.88
C MET A 868 40.11 -14.79 43.74
N ASP A 869 40.45 -15.42 42.66
CA ASP A 869 41.69 -15.80 41.96
C ASP A 869 41.35 -16.00 40.46
N GLY A 870 42.27 -15.67 39.58
CA GLY A 870 42.22 -16.00 38.17
C GLY A 870 42.67 -17.44 37.88
N PRO A 871 43.19 -17.80 36.74
CA PRO A 871 43.49 -17.04 35.52
C PRO A 871 43.08 -17.76 34.22
N SER A 872 43.09 -17.14 33.07
CA SER A 872 43.92 -17.58 31.96
C SER A 872 43.81 -16.74 30.71
N ARG A 873 44.89 -16.44 30.17
CA ARG A 873 45.26 -15.55 29.09
C ARG A 873 45.12 -16.17 27.68
N PRO A 874 45.41 -15.42 26.65
CA PRO A 874 44.89 -15.51 25.28
C PRO A 874 45.87 -16.21 24.31
N ILE A 875 45.39 -16.57 23.13
CA ILE A 875 46.26 -17.01 22.03
C ILE A 875 46.20 -16.00 20.89
N ARG A 876 47.42 -15.55 20.57
CA ARG A 876 47.83 -14.62 19.54
C ARG A 876 47.75 -15.20 18.13
N ALA A 877 47.61 -14.30 17.17
CA ALA A 877 47.91 -14.41 15.77
C ALA A 877 49.32 -14.89 15.46
N ALA A 878 49.48 -15.58 14.34
CA ALA A 878 50.69 -15.65 13.50
C ALA A 878 50.31 -16.13 12.13
N ARG A 879 50.39 -15.33 11.06
CA ARG A 879 51.49 -15.10 10.13
C ARG A 879 51.68 -16.24 9.14
N ASP A 880 51.43 -15.89 7.86
CA ASP A 880 52.04 -16.47 6.65
C ASP A 880 53.54 -16.73 6.77
N PRO A 881 54.09 -17.68 5.99
CA PRO A 881 54.64 -17.24 4.70
C PRO A 881 54.69 -18.29 3.54
N THR A 882 54.53 -17.77 2.31
CA THR A 882 55.34 -17.97 1.06
C THR A 882 55.88 -19.32 0.68
N GLY A 883 55.75 -19.58 -0.60
CA GLY A 883 56.70 -20.45 -1.36
C GLY A 883 56.10 -21.17 -2.55
N THR A 884 56.13 -20.58 -3.68
CA THR A 884 56.85 -20.91 -4.92
C THR A 884 56.81 -22.37 -5.43
N GLU A 885 56.44 -22.52 -6.61
CA GLU A 885 57.13 -23.03 -7.84
C GLU A 885 56.33 -24.11 -8.56
N GLN A 886 55.99 -23.79 -9.71
CA GLN A 886 56.52 -24.13 -11.06
C GLN A 886 56.11 -25.45 -11.65
N ARG A 887 55.60 -25.28 -12.84
CA ARG A 887 55.96 -25.89 -14.12
C ARG A 887 55.09 -27.00 -14.71
N ARG A 888 54.72 -26.61 -15.91
CA ARG A 888 54.86 -27.24 -17.27
C ARG A 888 53.70 -28.18 -17.64
N ALA A 889 53.11 -27.99 -18.69
CA ALA A 889 53.33 -27.68 -20.10
C ALA A 889 52.81 -28.84 -20.98
N ALA A 890 52.26 -28.44 -22.04
CA ALA A 890 52.24 -29.02 -23.36
C ALA A 890 51.08 -29.99 -23.70
N ALA A 891 50.30 -29.63 -24.64
CA ALA A 891 50.42 -29.60 -26.08
C ALA A 891 49.57 -30.67 -26.76
N GLY A 892 48.97 -30.27 -27.84
CA GLY A 892 48.66 -31.06 -29.02
C GLY A 892 47.16 -31.04 -29.36
N ALA A 893 46.69 -30.25 -30.18
CA ALA A 893 46.81 -30.12 -31.64
C ALA A 893 45.99 -31.16 -32.44
N LYS A 894 45.17 -30.55 -33.25
CA LYS A 894 44.80 -30.81 -34.64
C LYS A 894 43.50 -31.54 -34.99
N ARG A 895 42.71 -30.73 -35.73
CA ARG A 895 42.06 -30.99 -37.03
C ARG A 895 41.02 -32.12 -37.08
N GLY A 896 39.90 -31.86 -37.71
CA GLY A 896 39.59 -31.65 -39.10
C GLY A 896 38.09 -31.59 -39.37
N ARG A 897 37.70 -30.70 -40.19
CA ARG A 897 36.82 -30.62 -41.32
C ARG A 897 35.79 -31.71 -41.58
N GLY A 898 34.65 -31.24 -42.02
CA GLY A 898 33.84 -31.75 -43.13
C GLY A 898 32.33 -31.72 -42.83
N SER A 899 31.64 -30.77 -43.26
CA SER A 899 30.65 -30.68 -44.33
C SER A 899 29.69 -31.86 -44.48
N THR A 900 28.45 -31.69 -44.21
CA THR A 900 27.31 -31.47 -45.15
C THR A 900 26.14 -30.93 -44.37
#